data_ba6b3c3d11e7406b086e14c64e94a3a2
#
_entry.id   ba6b3c3d11e7406b086e14c64e94a3a2
#
_cell.length_a   1.000
_cell.length_b   1.000
_cell.length_c   1.000
_cell.angle_alpha   90.00
_cell.angle_beta   90.00
_cell.angle_gamma   90.00
#
_symmetry.space_group_name_H-M   'P 1'
#
loop_
_entity.id
_entity.type
_entity.pdbx_description
1 polymer ?
#
loop_
_entity_poly.entity_id
_entity_poly.type
_entity_poly.pdbx_seq_one_letter_code
_entity_poly.pdbx_strand_id
1 'polypeptide(L)'
;MNRLLLIGCCCALALHANAEESPLVLFTAMTGRPGAKEAAEYFDAAQRAGFSQMMLYPRSGLELDYMGDEWLDFVGACLKEAKSRGMKVWLYDEYNWPSGSCKGRVPMENPEWTYTEYAVRKSPDGSFSWEVKRNDQLSMYDKYFDVNAYSTDAIRRFIELTHEKYEERFAPYMKDGTIPGIFTDEPAHPSKMKWDDPQPVVTFRWWKELEDQYRERTGRDFRADVEESLRDSSKTAVWELYTELKGRQFRRAYFDQIRTWAKNAGIETCGHMIHEGSPRGACNFNGLPLNSLCGLTLPGMDKIGFDLEKGSEWLTYATAQYAIEHNSTPGRDVLDAHGGIELFALGPSDITLPQMAQRIWTAALYGMDTYFMSLYHTTARGFLEKGGYAMFVSPIQPWFDHCGELHDTARTAAKWSRKRFVRDVAVRYPQRLLGRLALGRAVPGEQEPPLYSLLSEFAWRQIPFELIQDDEKSELKYVFSFRGEDVVEERTGRVFQSPDAVADWLHRERKDAWRVTDANGAIVSGMLVRRYADGTAAVLNMTERTLDGLKLVKGGSAEIAFALPACGVRLFAEGEYGWTPKRVVGEVAADEWTLAFDRDTLHRIWFTSNNTARLDVKSPLKVARFVLCDYPKDGVKVTLDGKALVADNPGKSAPYGYDPLYLETKPMELSAGTHVLKLEGRADDSVFLPVLWLAGDFAADSISRLAPLSEIGYGDFAGEVTYRTNVEVPSDKGLFLSLDTGGLAARVRLGGRNLGEKSLPPLEWKVPDELAGKVLPLEVTVVTSIRPVFGPESVPGVKLRERLWTSTQVNAAKSGLCSAKWVENPR
;
A
#
# COMPACT_ATOMS: atom_id res chain seq x y z
N MET A 1 -35.46 -34.32 -26.42
CA MET A 1 -35.10 -33.54 -25.22
C MET A 1 -33.72 -33.97 -24.70
N ASN A 2 -32.68 -34.01 -25.53
CA ASN A 2 -31.30 -34.37 -25.14
C ASN A 2 -30.27 -33.85 -26.13
N ARG A 3 -30.33 -32.56 -26.48
CA ARG A 3 -29.27 -31.88 -27.31
C ARG A 3 -28.93 -30.45 -26.90
N LEU A 4 -29.41 -30.00 -25.75
CA LEU A 4 -29.17 -28.62 -25.27
C LEU A 4 -28.28 -28.53 -24.01
N LEU A 5 -27.76 -29.64 -23.51
CA LEU A 5 -26.91 -29.68 -22.29
C LEU A 5 -25.43 -29.88 -22.54
N LEU A 6 -24.98 -29.96 -23.82
CA LEU A 6 -23.57 -30.16 -24.13
C LEU A 6 -22.84 -28.91 -24.64
N ILE A 7 -23.53 -27.79 -24.85
CA ILE A 7 -22.91 -26.54 -25.32
C ILE A 7 -22.51 -25.63 -24.15
N GLY A 8 -23.08 -25.82 -22.94
CA GLY A 8 -22.75 -25.00 -21.75
C GLY A 8 -21.45 -25.39 -21.07
N CYS A 9 -20.96 -26.62 -21.23
CA CYS A 9 -19.72 -27.07 -20.55
C CYS A 9 -18.44 -26.81 -21.37
N CYS A 10 -18.53 -26.60 -22.68
CA CYS A 10 -17.34 -26.35 -23.49
C CYS A 10 -16.86 -24.89 -23.48
N CYS A 11 -17.71 -23.93 -23.13
CA CYS A 11 -17.30 -22.52 -23.02
C CYS A 11 -16.62 -22.19 -21.68
N ALA A 12 -16.83 -22.97 -20.62
CA ALA A 12 -16.16 -22.79 -19.34
C ALA A 12 -14.74 -23.37 -19.28
N LEU A 13 -14.41 -24.30 -20.22
CA LEU A 13 -13.08 -24.94 -20.28
C LEU A 13 -12.11 -24.25 -21.25
N ALA A 14 -12.57 -23.29 -22.06
CA ALA A 14 -11.74 -22.60 -23.04
C ALA A 14 -11.12 -21.27 -22.54
N LEU A 15 -11.45 -20.83 -21.33
CA LEU A 15 -10.90 -19.60 -20.72
C LEU A 15 -9.69 -19.85 -19.79
N HIS A 16 -9.21 -21.09 -19.69
CA HIS A 16 -8.04 -21.45 -18.86
C HIS A 16 -6.76 -21.71 -19.68
N ALA A 17 -6.73 -21.31 -20.95
CA ALA A 17 -5.51 -21.38 -21.73
C ALA A 17 -4.66 -20.12 -21.54
N ASN A 18 -3.67 -20.17 -20.64
CA ASN A 18 -2.50 -19.28 -20.58
C ASN A 18 -2.77 -17.78 -20.30
N ALA A 19 -3.54 -17.43 -19.28
CA ALA A 19 -3.36 -16.11 -18.68
C ALA A 19 -1.99 -16.12 -17.97
N GLU A 20 -1.04 -15.28 -18.42
CA GLU A 20 0.24 -15.08 -17.77
C GLU A 20 0.00 -14.73 -16.28
N GLU A 21 0.73 -15.38 -15.38
CA GLU A 21 0.57 -15.22 -13.93
C GLU A 21 0.64 -13.74 -13.52
N SER A 22 -0.28 -13.30 -12.68
CA SER A 22 -0.27 -11.94 -12.17
C SER A 22 0.74 -11.79 -11.02
N PRO A 23 1.58 -10.76 -11.04
CA PRO A 23 2.49 -10.48 -9.93
C PRO A 23 1.80 -9.84 -8.72
N LEU A 24 0.49 -9.62 -8.77
CA LEU A 24 -0.30 -9.13 -7.63
C LEU A 24 -0.60 -10.29 -6.68
N VAL A 25 -0.22 -10.14 -5.43
CA VAL A 25 -0.49 -11.08 -4.33
C VAL A 25 -1.58 -10.47 -3.45
N LEU A 26 -2.72 -11.14 -3.31
CA LEU A 26 -3.76 -10.69 -2.39
C LEU A 26 -3.36 -11.00 -0.95
N PHE A 27 -3.04 -9.98 -0.19
CA PHE A 27 -2.65 -10.06 1.21
C PHE A 27 -3.89 -10.22 2.07
N THR A 28 -4.12 -11.41 2.62
CA THR A 28 -5.37 -11.79 3.27
C THR A 28 -5.18 -12.07 4.75
N ALA A 29 -5.78 -11.22 5.59
CA ALA A 29 -5.75 -11.36 7.04
C ALA A 29 -6.76 -12.40 7.52
N MET A 30 -6.27 -13.41 8.25
CA MET A 30 -7.05 -14.50 8.79
C MET A 30 -7.41 -14.23 10.25
N THR A 31 -8.71 -14.21 10.54
CA THR A 31 -9.26 -14.02 11.91
C THR A 31 -10.38 -15.01 12.18
N GLY A 32 -10.85 -15.09 13.42
CA GLY A 32 -11.89 -16.04 13.83
C GLY A 32 -11.43 -17.49 13.79
N ARG A 33 -12.33 -18.38 13.41
CA ARG A 33 -12.04 -19.81 13.22
C ARG A 33 -12.31 -20.24 11.77
N PRO A 34 -11.50 -19.80 10.81
CA PRO A 34 -11.71 -20.20 9.43
C PRO A 34 -11.44 -21.70 9.24
N GLY A 35 -12.19 -22.31 8.34
CA GLY A 35 -12.05 -23.70 7.96
C GLY A 35 -12.02 -23.90 6.45
N ALA A 36 -12.24 -25.12 5.99
CA ALA A 36 -12.17 -25.45 4.56
C ALA A 36 -13.20 -24.68 3.71
N LYS A 37 -14.37 -24.35 4.28
CA LYS A 37 -15.39 -23.56 3.58
C LYS A 37 -14.92 -22.12 3.34
N GLU A 38 -14.40 -21.48 4.37
CA GLU A 38 -13.88 -20.11 4.29
C GLU A 38 -12.65 -20.05 3.37
N ALA A 39 -11.77 -21.08 3.40
CA ALA A 39 -10.68 -21.22 2.45
C ALA A 39 -11.21 -21.19 1.00
N ALA A 40 -12.21 -21.97 0.66
CA ALA A 40 -12.80 -21.96 -0.69
C ALA A 40 -13.37 -20.59 -1.06
N GLU A 41 -14.08 -19.92 -0.15
CA GLU A 41 -14.66 -18.58 -0.37
C GLU A 41 -13.58 -17.51 -0.62
N TYR A 42 -12.45 -17.54 0.10
CA TYR A 42 -11.33 -16.62 -0.12
C TYR A 42 -10.71 -16.81 -1.52
N PHE A 43 -10.48 -18.07 -1.92
CA PHE A 43 -9.90 -18.36 -3.23
C PHE A 43 -10.88 -18.09 -4.38
N ASP A 44 -12.18 -18.31 -4.20
CA ASP A 44 -13.20 -17.95 -5.18
C ASP A 44 -13.25 -16.44 -5.39
N ALA A 45 -13.20 -15.65 -4.32
CA ALA A 45 -13.17 -14.19 -4.40
C ALA A 45 -11.89 -13.70 -5.11
N ALA A 46 -10.73 -14.20 -4.72
CA ALA A 46 -9.46 -13.86 -5.34
C ALA A 46 -9.44 -14.19 -6.84
N GLN A 47 -9.90 -15.37 -7.22
CA GLN A 47 -9.93 -15.81 -8.62
C GLN A 47 -10.88 -14.96 -9.48
N ARG A 48 -12.07 -14.59 -8.96
CA ARG A 48 -12.98 -13.68 -9.67
C ARG A 48 -12.35 -12.32 -9.95
N ALA A 49 -11.59 -11.79 -8.99
CA ALA A 49 -10.90 -10.52 -9.13
C ALA A 49 -9.62 -10.60 -10.00
N GLY A 50 -9.23 -11.80 -10.47
CA GLY A 50 -8.07 -12.00 -11.32
C GLY A 50 -6.75 -12.29 -10.60
N PHE A 51 -6.76 -12.43 -9.28
CA PHE A 51 -5.57 -12.82 -8.52
C PHE A 51 -5.22 -14.28 -8.76
N SER A 52 -3.94 -14.54 -8.99
CA SER A 52 -3.36 -15.87 -9.06
C SER A 52 -2.52 -16.24 -7.84
N GLN A 53 -2.36 -15.31 -6.92
CA GLN A 53 -1.56 -15.48 -5.72
C GLN A 53 -2.26 -14.86 -4.50
N MET A 54 -2.12 -15.52 -3.34
CA MET A 54 -2.65 -15.05 -2.08
C MET A 54 -1.61 -15.23 -0.98
N MET A 55 -1.54 -14.30 -0.02
CA MET A 55 -0.77 -14.47 1.21
C MET A 55 -1.70 -14.71 2.39
N LEU A 56 -1.36 -15.69 3.22
CA LEU A 56 -2.11 -16.03 4.43
C LEU A 56 -1.48 -15.32 5.63
N TYR A 57 -2.16 -14.33 6.16
CA TYR A 57 -1.71 -13.52 7.28
C TYR A 57 -2.51 -13.84 8.55
N PRO A 58 -1.97 -14.61 9.51
CA PRO A 58 -2.61 -14.83 10.81
C PRO A 58 -2.67 -13.51 11.57
N ARG A 59 -3.88 -12.97 11.77
CA ARG A 59 -4.08 -11.66 12.37
C ARG A 59 -4.58 -11.76 13.80
N SER A 60 -4.39 -10.69 14.57
CA SER A 60 -5.00 -10.51 15.89
C SER A 60 -6.51 -10.79 15.82
N GLY A 61 -7.02 -11.68 16.68
CA GLY A 61 -8.39 -12.20 16.62
C GLY A 61 -8.53 -13.57 15.96
N LEU A 62 -7.45 -14.16 15.43
CA LEU A 62 -7.45 -15.57 15.02
C LEU A 62 -7.60 -16.47 16.25
N GLU A 63 -8.63 -17.31 16.24
CA GLU A 63 -8.98 -18.22 17.34
C GLU A 63 -8.39 -19.63 17.18
N LEU A 64 -7.77 -19.92 16.02
CA LEU A 64 -7.01 -21.16 15.83
C LEU A 64 -5.70 -21.10 16.61
N ASP A 65 -5.24 -22.26 17.11
CA ASP A 65 -3.91 -22.36 17.74
C ASP A 65 -2.83 -22.15 16.67
N TYR A 66 -2.26 -20.94 16.65
CA TYR A 66 -1.20 -20.58 15.67
C TYR A 66 -0.01 -21.53 15.77
N MET A 67 0.42 -22.10 14.63
CA MET A 67 1.43 -23.15 14.49
C MET A 67 1.09 -24.45 15.23
N GLY A 68 -0.18 -24.64 15.65
CA GLY A 68 -0.76 -25.92 16.05
C GLY A 68 -1.48 -26.59 14.89
N ASP A 69 -2.04 -27.78 15.14
CA ASP A 69 -2.69 -28.60 14.10
C ASP A 69 -3.87 -27.86 13.45
N GLU A 70 -4.69 -27.14 14.22
CA GLU A 70 -5.84 -26.39 13.68
C GLU A 70 -5.42 -25.36 12.62
N TRP A 71 -4.36 -24.59 12.90
CA TRP A 71 -3.83 -23.63 11.95
C TRP A 71 -3.23 -24.31 10.72
N LEU A 72 -2.42 -25.33 10.94
CA LEU A 72 -1.77 -26.08 9.84
C LEU A 72 -2.81 -26.82 8.97
N ASP A 73 -3.87 -27.33 9.54
CA ASP A 73 -4.97 -27.95 8.77
C ASP A 73 -5.72 -26.92 7.92
N PHE A 74 -5.95 -25.70 8.44
CA PHE A 74 -6.50 -24.59 7.67
C PHE A 74 -5.58 -24.16 6.52
N VAL A 75 -4.29 -23.98 6.77
CA VAL A 75 -3.28 -23.70 5.72
C VAL A 75 -3.30 -24.82 4.67
N GLY A 76 -3.38 -26.09 5.10
CA GLY A 76 -3.51 -27.23 4.21
C GLY A 76 -4.78 -27.20 3.35
N ALA A 77 -5.90 -26.72 3.88
CA ALA A 77 -7.11 -26.49 3.11
C ALA A 77 -6.90 -25.39 2.06
N CYS A 78 -6.30 -24.26 2.44
CA CYS A 78 -5.95 -23.19 1.51
C CYS A 78 -5.02 -23.67 0.38
N LEU A 79 -4.01 -24.48 0.68
CA LEU A 79 -3.09 -25.04 -0.31
C LEU A 79 -3.78 -25.97 -1.31
N LYS A 80 -4.76 -26.77 -0.84
CA LYS A 80 -5.58 -27.64 -1.72
C LYS A 80 -6.43 -26.80 -2.66
N GLU A 81 -7.08 -25.73 -2.14
CA GLU A 81 -7.88 -24.81 -2.94
C GLU A 81 -7.02 -24.08 -3.97
N ALA A 82 -5.86 -23.56 -3.56
CA ALA A 82 -4.91 -22.89 -4.47
C ALA A 82 -4.47 -23.84 -5.58
N LYS A 83 -3.99 -25.04 -5.25
CA LYS A 83 -3.50 -26.00 -6.23
C LYS A 83 -4.59 -26.43 -7.21
N SER A 84 -5.83 -26.62 -6.75
CA SER A 84 -6.94 -26.99 -7.64
C SER A 84 -7.30 -25.91 -8.66
N ARG A 85 -6.96 -24.66 -8.37
CA ARG A 85 -7.20 -23.49 -9.21
C ARG A 85 -5.95 -23.01 -9.98
N GLY A 86 -4.80 -23.66 -9.81
CA GLY A 86 -3.53 -23.20 -10.36
C GLY A 86 -3.03 -21.88 -9.74
N MET A 87 -3.41 -21.60 -8.50
CA MET A 87 -3.01 -20.42 -7.73
C MET A 87 -1.85 -20.74 -6.78
N LYS A 88 -1.19 -19.70 -6.27
CA LYS A 88 -0.08 -19.80 -5.32
C LYS A 88 -0.46 -19.22 -3.96
N VAL A 89 0.23 -19.70 -2.92
CA VAL A 89 0.06 -19.27 -1.53
C VAL A 89 1.38 -18.84 -0.95
N TRP A 90 1.51 -17.57 -0.61
CA TRP A 90 2.60 -17.05 0.20
C TRP A 90 2.30 -17.32 1.67
N LEU A 91 3.29 -17.79 2.39
CA LEU A 91 3.20 -17.96 3.84
C LEU A 91 3.60 -16.66 4.54
N TYR A 92 3.09 -16.47 5.74
CA TYR A 92 3.50 -15.39 6.65
C TYR A 92 4.08 -16.03 7.91
N ASP A 93 5.20 -15.53 8.40
CA ASP A 93 5.99 -16.23 9.39
C ASP A 93 5.61 -15.95 10.85
N GLU A 94 4.66 -15.06 11.11
CA GLU A 94 4.27 -14.65 12.46
C GLU A 94 2.76 -14.67 12.68
N TYR A 95 2.34 -14.56 13.92
CA TYR A 95 0.99 -14.20 14.33
C TYR A 95 0.93 -12.69 14.54
N ASN A 96 0.17 -11.99 13.68
CA ASN A 96 0.20 -10.53 13.64
C ASN A 96 1.61 -10.02 13.25
N TRP A 97 2.05 -8.87 13.73
CA TRP A 97 3.41 -8.36 13.61
C TRP A 97 3.88 -7.76 14.95
N PRO A 98 5.17 -7.53 15.17
CA PRO A 98 6.32 -7.81 14.29
C PRO A 98 6.77 -9.27 14.32
N SER A 99 7.43 -9.69 13.24
CA SER A 99 7.92 -11.07 13.10
C SER A 99 9.09 -11.39 14.03
N GLY A 100 9.18 -12.67 14.47
CA GLY A 100 10.29 -13.22 15.23
C GLY A 100 9.93 -13.90 16.54
N SER A 101 8.71 -13.73 17.06
CA SER A 101 8.32 -14.21 18.38
C SER A 101 7.54 -15.53 18.39
N CYS A 102 6.96 -15.91 17.24
CA CYS A 102 6.01 -17.03 17.13
C CYS A 102 4.87 -16.90 18.17
N LYS A 103 4.12 -15.80 18.11
CA LYS A 103 3.06 -15.49 19.09
C LYS A 103 3.61 -15.47 20.53
N GLY A 104 4.83 -14.94 20.71
CA GLY A 104 5.49 -14.87 22.01
C GLY A 104 6.07 -16.17 22.55
N ARG A 105 5.99 -17.29 21.84
CA ARG A 105 6.49 -18.59 22.32
C ARG A 105 8.00 -18.57 22.53
N VAL A 106 8.75 -17.93 21.61
CA VAL A 106 10.21 -17.86 21.70
C VAL A 106 10.67 -17.23 23.01
N PRO A 107 10.29 -15.99 23.36
CA PRO A 107 10.70 -15.39 24.62
C PRO A 107 10.08 -16.05 25.86
N MET A 108 8.95 -16.76 25.73
CA MET A 108 8.34 -17.51 26.81
C MET A 108 9.11 -18.80 27.16
N GLU A 109 9.70 -19.48 26.16
CA GLU A 109 10.52 -20.67 26.38
C GLU A 109 11.85 -20.33 27.06
N ASN A 110 12.42 -19.17 26.73
CA ASN A 110 13.66 -18.72 27.36
C ASN A 110 13.68 -17.17 27.50
N PRO A 111 13.58 -16.65 28.72
CA PRO A 111 13.62 -15.21 28.99
C PRO A 111 14.88 -14.50 28.47
N GLU A 112 16.01 -15.22 28.29
CA GLU A 112 17.23 -14.67 27.70
C GLU A 112 17.04 -14.24 26.24
N TRP A 113 16.00 -14.72 25.58
CA TRP A 113 15.66 -14.40 24.20
C TRP A 113 14.71 -13.21 24.07
N THR A 114 14.30 -12.61 25.19
CA THR A 114 13.49 -11.39 25.21
C THR A 114 14.33 -10.20 24.77
N TYR A 115 13.67 -9.24 24.13
CA TYR A 115 14.29 -7.96 23.76
C TYR A 115 15.08 -7.36 24.92
N THR A 116 16.31 -6.95 24.65
CA THR A 116 17.26 -6.56 25.68
C THR A 116 18.01 -5.29 25.30
N GLU A 117 18.17 -4.40 26.25
CA GLU A 117 18.99 -3.19 26.11
C GLU A 117 20.12 -3.15 27.12
N TYR A 118 21.22 -2.51 26.72
CA TYR A 118 22.20 -1.94 27.60
C TYR A 118 21.75 -0.56 28.07
N ALA A 119 21.91 -0.29 29.34
CA ALA A 119 21.81 1.03 29.92
C ALA A 119 23.10 1.42 30.61
N VAL A 120 23.50 2.66 30.42
CA VAL A 120 24.61 3.27 31.12
C VAL A 120 24.09 4.42 31.99
N ARG A 121 24.40 4.37 33.29
CA ARG A 121 24.03 5.41 34.25
C ARG A 121 25.30 6.12 34.74
N LYS A 122 25.19 7.42 34.91
CA LYS A 122 26.26 8.25 35.46
C LYS A 122 25.93 8.61 36.88
N SER A 123 26.80 8.27 37.82
CA SER A 123 26.70 8.63 39.22
C SER A 123 27.18 10.07 39.47
N PRO A 124 26.79 10.70 40.64
CA PRO A 124 27.23 12.06 40.97
C PRO A 124 28.76 12.23 41.09
N ASP A 125 29.48 11.15 41.43
CA ASP A 125 30.95 11.13 41.48
C ASP A 125 31.61 11.00 40.10
N GLY A 126 30.82 10.91 39.03
CA GLY A 126 31.31 10.78 37.66
C GLY A 126 31.63 9.35 37.19
N SER A 127 31.43 8.35 38.09
CA SER A 127 31.53 6.94 37.70
C SER A 127 30.37 6.49 36.84
N PHE A 128 30.54 5.38 36.09
CA PHE A 128 29.50 4.80 35.31
C PHE A 128 29.13 3.41 35.82
N SER A 129 27.85 3.10 35.81
CA SER A 129 27.30 1.77 36.05
C SER A 129 26.60 1.25 34.84
N TRP A 130 26.67 -0.06 34.64
CA TRP A 130 26.16 -0.76 33.46
C TRP A 130 25.07 -1.74 33.88
N GLU A 131 23.99 -1.75 33.15
CA GLU A 131 22.85 -2.64 33.36
C GLU A 131 22.44 -3.28 32.04
N VAL A 132 22.26 -4.58 32.04
CA VAL A 132 21.59 -5.31 30.95
C VAL A 132 20.16 -5.57 31.40
N LYS A 133 19.21 -4.92 30.79
CA LYS A 133 17.79 -5.07 31.13
C LYS A 133 17.03 -5.75 29.99
N ARG A 134 16.30 -6.79 30.35
CA ARG A 134 15.32 -7.42 29.45
C ARG A 134 14.02 -6.68 29.52
N ASN A 135 13.29 -6.64 28.41
CA ASN A 135 11.98 -6.02 28.39
C ASN A 135 10.98 -6.89 29.17
N ASP A 136 10.44 -6.34 30.22
CA ASP A 136 9.40 -6.93 31.07
C ASP A 136 7.99 -6.43 30.72
N GLN A 137 7.89 -5.61 29.67
CA GLN A 137 6.62 -5.08 29.18
C GLN A 137 6.13 -5.97 28.03
N LEU A 138 4.83 -6.25 28.07
CA LEU A 138 4.17 -6.91 26.95
C LEU A 138 4.04 -5.97 25.76
N SER A 139 4.13 -6.50 24.56
CA SER A 139 3.86 -5.76 23.35
C SER A 139 2.51 -5.06 23.43
N MET A 140 2.45 -3.84 22.96
CA MET A 140 1.22 -3.05 22.96
C MET A 140 0.16 -3.62 22.00
N TYR A 141 0.57 -4.45 21.05
CA TYR A 141 -0.30 -4.98 20.01
C TYR A 141 -0.94 -6.33 20.41
N ASP A 142 -0.15 -7.30 20.90
CA ASP A 142 -0.62 -8.67 21.12
C ASP A 142 -0.44 -9.19 22.54
N LYS A 143 0.07 -8.35 23.42
CA LYS A 143 0.31 -8.70 24.84
C LYS A 143 1.31 -9.87 25.02
N TYR A 144 2.28 -10.01 24.11
CA TYR A 144 3.41 -10.93 24.23
C TYR A 144 4.71 -10.16 24.48
N PHE A 145 5.76 -10.86 24.92
CA PHE A 145 7.09 -10.27 24.99
C PHE A 145 7.72 -10.21 23.61
N ASP A 146 8.38 -9.10 23.33
CA ASP A 146 9.14 -8.95 22.08
C ASP A 146 10.41 -9.80 22.13
N VAL A 147 10.74 -10.44 21.00
CA VAL A 147 11.96 -11.22 20.86
C VAL A 147 13.17 -10.32 20.64
N ASN A 148 14.34 -10.77 21.07
CA ASN A 148 15.62 -10.16 20.70
C ASN A 148 16.02 -10.63 19.28
N ALA A 149 15.66 -9.88 18.27
CA ALA A 149 15.97 -10.16 16.87
C ALA A 149 17.49 -10.15 16.55
N TYR A 150 18.32 -9.73 17.50
CA TYR A 150 19.78 -9.77 17.42
C TYR A 150 20.37 -11.07 18.02
N SER A 151 19.56 -11.90 18.66
CA SER A 151 19.99 -13.20 19.21
C SER A 151 19.87 -14.28 18.15
N THR A 152 21.01 -14.83 17.75
CA THR A 152 21.07 -15.95 16.79
C THR A 152 20.28 -17.17 17.28
N ASP A 153 20.38 -17.46 18.59
CA ASP A 153 19.69 -18.60 19.21
C ASP A 153 18.17 -18.41 19.25
N ALA A 154 17.72 -17.19 19.58
CA ALA A 154 16.28 -16.85 19.60
C ALA A 154 15.65 -17.00 18.20
N ILE A 155 16.32 -16.49 17.17
CA ILE A 155 15.82 -16.57 15.81
C ILE A 155 15.94 -17.98 15.24
N ARG A 156 16.97 -18.74 15.62
CA ARG A 156 17.01 -20.18 15.30
C ARG A 156 15.76 -20.88 15.85
N ARG A 157 15.39 -20.59 17.11
CA ARG A 157 14.20 -21.17 17.72
C ARG A 157 12.90 -20.72 17.04
N PHE A 158 12.84 -19.46 16.63
CA PHE A 158 11.72 -18.94 15.83
C PHE A 158 11.54 -19.74 14.53
N ILE A 159 12.64 -20.01 13.82
CA ILE A 159 12.62 -20.81 12.59
C ILE A 159 12.11 -22.23 12.86
N GLU A 160 12.55 -22.86 13.94
CA GLU A 160 12.07 -24.20 14.34
C GLU A 160 10.56 -24.23 14.64
N LEU A 161 10.05 -23.18 15.28
CA LEU A 161 8.64 -23.10 15.68
C LEU A 161 7.70 -22.71 14.54
N THR A 162 8.20 -22.15 13.46
CA THR A 162 7.40 -21.62 12.35
C THR A 162 7.80 -22.22 11.01
N HIS A 163 8.94 -21.82 10.49
CA HIS A 163 9.42 -22.16 9.15
C HIS A 163 9.59 -23.67 8.94
N GLU A 164 10.25 -24.36 9.87
CA GLU A 164 10.46 -25.80 9.77
C GLU A 164 9.16 -26.59 9.96
N LYS A 165 8.22 -26.09 10.76
CA LYS A 165 6.89 -26.71 10.86
C LYS A 165 6.07 -26.59 9.57
N TYR A 166 6.17 -25.43 8.91
CA TYR A 166 5.58 -25.31 7.58
C TYR A 166 6.23 -26.26 6.59
N GLU A 167 7.56 -26.38 6.60
CA GLU A 167 8.29 -27.30 5.73
C GLU A 167 7.92 -28.76 6.01
N GLU A 168 7.92 -29.18 7.28
CA GLU A 168 7.53 -30.53 7.70
C GLU A 168 6.16 -30.93 7.14
N ARG A 169 5.20 -30.01 7.22
CA ARG A 169 3.82 -30.27 6.81
C ARG A 169 3.59 -30.08 5.31
N PHE A 170 4.28 -29.16 4.66
CA PHE A 170 3.95 -28.66 3.33
C PHE A 170 5.08 -28.71 2.31
N ALA A 171 6.18 -29.42 2.56
CA ALA A 171 7.29 -29.57 1.61
C ALA A 171 6.87 -29.96 0.17
N PRO A 172 5.84 -30.82 -0.07
CA PRO A 172 5.40 -31.08 -1.43
C PRO A 172 4.89 -29.84 -2.18
N TYR A 173 4.22 -28.91 -1.49
CA TYR A 173 3.71 -27.67 -2.06
C TYR A 173 4.80 -26.61 -2.26
N MET A 174 5.88 -26.66 -1.50
CA MET A 174 7.09 -25.87 -1.74
C MET A 174 7.80 -26.36 -2.99
N LYS A 175 7.98 -27.68 -3.13
CA LYS A 175 8.65 -28.32 -4.27
C LYS A 175 7.94 -28.14 -5.60
N ASP A 176 6.60 -28.09 -5.60
CA ASP A 176 5.82 -27.94 -6.83
C ASP A 176 5.50 -26.47 -7.16
N GLY A 177 5.97 -25.52 -6.32
CA GLY A 177 5.81 -24.08 -6.52
C GLY A 177 4.44 -23.52 -6.13
N THR A 178 3.56 -24.32 -5.50
CA THR A 178 2.30 -23.82 -4.91
C THR A 178 2.60 -22.84 -3.78
N ILE A 179 3.67 -23.09 -2.98
CA ILE A 179 4.23 -22.13 -2.03
C ILE A 179 5.47 -21.50 -2.67
N PRO A 180 5.40 -20.28 -3.23
CA PRO A 180 6.56 -19.63 -3.82
C PRO A 180 7.50 -19.02 -2.81
N GLY A 181 7.01 -18.65 -1.62
CA GLY A 181 7.81 -17.98 -0.61
C GLY A 181 7.12 -17.76 0.73
N ILE A 182 7.88 -17.17 1.63
CA ILE A 182 7.45 -16.76 2.98
C ILE A 182 7.76 -15.28 3.19
N PHE A 183 6.87 -14.59 3.90
CA PHE A 183 6.95 -13.17 4.19
C PHE A 183 7.26 -12.93 5.66
N THR A 184 8.20 -12.02 5.93
CA THR A 184 8.59 -11.57 7.27
C THR A 184 8.34 -10.07 7.42
N ASP A 185 7.74 -9.66 8.54
CA ASP A 185 7.16 -8.34 8.73
C ASP A 185 7.85 -7.60 9.88
N GLU A 186 8.52 -6.48 9.57
CA GLU A 186 9.10 -5.52 10.51
C GLU A 186 9.85 -6.12 11.72
N PRO A 187 10.72 -7.11 11.56
CA PRO A 187 11.45 -7.66 12.68
C PRO A 187 12.25 -6.57 13.42
N ALA A 188 12.51 -6.78 14.70
CA ALA A 188 13.17 -5.82 15.58
C ALA A 188 12.38 -4.54 15.94
N HIS A 189 11.05 -4.59 15.87
CA HIS A 189 10.17 -3.54 16.39
C HIS A 189 9.80 -3.82 17.86
N PRO A 190 10.58 -3.36 18.85
CA PRO A 190 10.28 -3.62 20.24
C PRO A 190 9.29 -2.60 20.81
N SER A 191 8.56 -3.02 21.81
CA SER A 191 7.87 -2.12 22.72
C SER A 191 8.88 -1.22 23.46
N LYS A 192 8.46 0.00 23.83
CA LYS A 192 9.33 0.89 24.60
C LYS A 192 9.65 0.28 25.96
N MET A 193 10.93 0.11 26.23
CA MET A 193 11.40 -0.26 27.56
C MET A 193 11.22 0.90 28.54
N LYS A 194 10.73 0.60 29.74
CA LYS A 194 10.63 1.59 30.84
C LYS A 194 11.87 1.50 31.71
N TRP A 195 12.42 2.66 32.03
CA TRP A 195 13.57 2.81 32.89
C TRP A 195 13.19 3.57 34.15
N ASP A 196 13.74 3.13 35.30
CA ASP A 196 13.51 3.79 36.61
C ASP A 196 14.40 5.04 36.74
N ASP A 197 14.00 5.96 37.63
CA ASP A 197 14.81 7.12 37.96
C ASP A 197 16.02 6.72 38.86
N PRO A 198 17.19 7.33 38.65
CA PRO A 198 17.52 8.27 37.59
C PRO A 198 17.60 7.58 36.21
N GLN A 199 17.11 8.27 35.17
CA GLN A 199 17.15 7.73 33.83
C GLN A 199 18.59 7.43 33.36
N PRO A 200 18.81 6.37 32.55
CA PRO A 200 20.11 6.13 31.92
C PRO A 200 20.55 7.33 31.07
N VAL A 201 21.87 7.58 31.02
CA VAL A 201 22.45 8.59 30.14
C VAL A 201 22.46 8.15 28.66
N VAL A 202 22.39 6.85 28.43
CA VAL A 202 22.21 6.23 27.14
C VAL A 202 21.63 4.82 27.29
N THR A 203 20.75 4.43 26.40
CA THR A 203 20.30 3.04 26.20
C THR A 203 20.50 2.63 24.76
N PHE A 204 20.79 1.38 24.52
CA PHE A 204 20.99 0.82 23.18
C PHE A 204 20.82 -0.70 23.20
N ARG A 205 20.55 -1.26 22.03
CA ARG A 205 20.29 -2.70 21.86
C ARG A 205 21.48 -3.54 22.26
N TRP A 206 21.22 -4.66 22.90
CA TRP A 206 22.22 -5.59 23.37
C TRP A 206 22.02 -6.97 22.77
N TRP A 207 23.13 -7.64 22.48
CA TRP A 207 23.23 -9.06 22.17
C TRP A 207 24.49 -9.62 22.78
N LYS A 208 24.51 -10.93 23.05
CA LYS A 208 25.53 -11.63 23.84
C LYS A 208 26.95 -11.39 23.34
N GLU A 209 27.15 -11.35 22.03
CA GLU A 209 28.47 -11.27 21.42
C GLU A 209 28.95 -9.83 21.16
N LEU A 210 28.22 -8.82 21.55
CA LEU A 210 28.53 -7.41 21.24
C LEU A 210 29.94 -7.00 21.65
N GLU A 211 30.32 -7.25 22.92
CA GLU A 211 31.61 -6.80 23.44
C GLU A 211 32.78 -7.55 22.82
N ASP A 212 32.60 -8.85 22.56
CA ASP A 212 33.63 -9.69 21.90
C ASP A 212 33.81 -9.28 20.43
N GLN A 213 32.75 -9.04 19.70
CA GLN A 213 32.79 -8.52 18.31
C GLN A 213 33.49 -7.16 18.25
N TYR A 214 33.22 -6.27 19.24
CA TYR A 214 33.87 -4.98 19.32
C TYR A 214 35.37 -5.14 19.57
N ARG A 215 35.75 -5.99 20.55
CA ARG A 215 37.14 -6.28 20.89
C ARG A 215 37.91 -6.94 19.72
N GLU A 216 37.30 -7.86 19.03
CA GLU A 216 37.87 -8.48 17.84
C GLU A 216 38.18 -7.44 16.75
N ARG A 217 37.28 -6.48 16.58
CA ARG A 217 37.40 -5.43 15.55
C ARG A 217 38.42 -4.36 15.87
N THR A 218 38.57 -4.00 17.15
CA THR A 218 39.34 -2.84 17.59
C THR A 218 40.55 -3.17 18.44
N GLY A 219 40.57 -4.33 19.07
CA GLY A 219 41.53 -4.66 20.14
C GLY A 219 41.23 -3.95 21.47
N ARG A 220 40.13 -3.20 21.59
CA ARG A 220 39.80 -2.35 22.73
C ARG A 220 38.57 -2.89 23.49
N ASP A 221 38.43 -2.39 24.72
CA ASP A 221 37.25 -2.69 25.55
C ASP A 221 36.07 -1.77 25.20
N PHE A 222 34.93 -2.37 24.91
CA PHE A 222 33.73 -1.66 24.49
C PHE A 222 33.22 -0.69 25.56
N ARG A 223 33.16 -1.15 26.82
CA ARG A 223 32.64 -0.31 27.91
C ARG A 223 33.55 0.89 28.18
N ALA A 224 34.86 0.67 28.17
CA ALA A 224 35.83 1.74 28.33
C ALA A 224 35.68 2.82 27.25
N ASP A 225 35.52 2.43 25.99
CA ASP A 225 35.35 3.36 24.88
C ASP A 225 34.01 4.11 24.93
N VAL A 226 32.93 3.43 25.34
CA VAL A 226 31.64 4.10 25.60
C VAL A 226 31.76 5.12 26.72
N GLU A 227 32.38 4.76 27.84
CA GLU A 227 32.57 5.69 28.96
C GLU A 227 33.47 6.87 28.58
N GLU A 228 34.51 6.64 27.77
CA GLU A 228 35.34 7.73 27.21
C GLU A 228 34.48 8.67 26.37
N SER A 229 33.62 8.13 25.50
CA SER A 229 32.69 8.90 24.68
C SER A 229 31.64 9.68 25.48
N LEU A 230 31.19 9.12 26.61
CA LEU A 230 30.27 9.80 27.52
C LEU A 230 30.93 10.93 28.32
N ARG A 231 32.27 10.91 28.51
CA ARG A 231 33.05 12.00 29.10
C ARG A 231 33.45 13.05 28.06
N ASP A 232 33.71 12.64 26.81
CA ASP A 232 34.14 13.49 25.71
C ASP A 232 33.29 13.20 24.46
N SER A 233 32.35 14.07 24.18
CA SER A 233 31.41 13.93 23.07
C SER A 233 32.07 13.94 21.68
N SER A 234 33.34 14.34 21.57
CA SER A 234 34.11 14.26 20.32
C SER A 234 34.54 12.82 19.96
N LYS A 235 34.50 11.89 20.94
CA LYS A 235 34.87 10.49 20.77
C LYS A 235 33.70 9.66 20.26
N THR A 236 33.40 9.76 18.98
CA THR A 236 32.18 9.18 18.39
C THR A 236 32.37 7.78 17.78
N ALA A 237 33.60 7.39 17.52
CA ALA A 237 33.93 6.16 16.78
C ALA A 237 33.29 4.88 17.36
N VAL A 238 33.14 4.79 18.68
CA VAL A 238 32.48 3.64 19.33
C VAL A 238 31.02 3.50 18.88
N TRP A 239 30.30 4.60 18.71
CA TRP A 239 28.89 4.60 18.34
C TRP A 239 28.66 4.30 16.86
N GLU A 240 29.58 4.76 16.00
CA GLU A 240 29.58 4.44 14.58
C GLU A 240 29.87 2.95 14.35
N LEU A 241 30.89 2.42 15.04
CA LEU A 241 31.20 1.00 15.00
C LEU A 241 30.09 0.15 15.64
N TYR A 242 29.50 0.61 16.75
CA TYR A 242 28.33 -0.06 17.32
C TYR A 242 27.17 -0.15 16.31
N THR A 243 26.88 0.94 15.56
CA THR A 243 25.84 0.95 14.53
C THR A 243 26.15 -0.07 13.42
N GLU A 244 27.42 -0.14 13.02
CA GLU A 244 27.89 -1.15 12.04
C GLU A 244 27.73 -2.58 12.56
N LEU A 245 28.20 -2.85 13.77
CA LEU A 245 28.10 -4.18 14.40
C LEU A 245 26.64 -4.60 14.58
N LYS A 246 25.80 -3.67 15.01
CA LYS A 246 24.35 -3.87 15.16
C LYS A 246 23.72 -4.31 13.85
N GLY A 247 23.94 -3.58 12.75
CA GLY A 247 23.36 -3.93 11.45
C GLY A 247 23.85 -5.27 10.92
N ARG A 248 25.15 -5.57 11.05
CA ARG A 248 25.72 -6.87 10.68
C ARG A 248 25.16 -8.02 11.52
N GLN A 249 25.00 -7.79 12.83
CA GLN A 249 24.42 -8.78 13.74
C GLN A 249 22.95 -9.04 13.43
N PHE A 250 22.17 -7.99 13.20
CA PHE A 250 20.76 -8.12 12.83
C PHE A 250 20.61 -8.95 11.56
N ARG A 251 21.35 -8.61 10.50
CA ARG A 251 21.34 -9.39 9.26
C ARG A 251 21.69 -10.85 9.52
N ARG A 252 22.81 -11.12 10.21
CA ARG A 252 23.29 -12.48 10.48
C ARG A 252 22.31 -13.28 11.33
N ALA A 253 21.79 -12.66 12.39
CA ALA A 253 20.93 -13.35 13.36
C ALA A 253 19.53 -13.60 12.79
N TYR A 254 19.01 -12.70 12.00
CA TYR A 254 17.65 -12.76 11.49
C TYR A 254 17.60 -13.21 10.01
N PHE A 255 17.92 -12.33 9.08
CA PHE A 255 17.69 -12.55 7.66
C PHE A 255 18.53 -13.69 7.05
N ASP A 256 19.81 -13.78 7.36
CA ASP A 256 20.68 -14.82 6.78
C ASP A 256 20.29 -16.24 7.23
N GLN A 257 19.74 -16.40 8.45
CA GLN A 257 19.23 -17.70 8.91
C GLN A 257 17.97 -18.10 8.14
N ILE A 258 16.98 -17.19 8.03
CA ILE A 258 15.72 -17.43 7.29
C ILE A 258 16.03 -17.70 5.82
N ARG A 259 16.91 -16.91 5.21
CA ARG A 259 17.37 -17.11 3.84
C ARG A 259 18.00 -18.48 3.63
N THR A 260 18.83 -18.92 4.58
CA THR A 260 19.49 -20.24 4.51
C THR A 260 18.45 -21.35 4.54
N TRP A 261 17.48 -21.27 5.44
CA TRP A 261 16.37 -22.21 5.49
C TRP A 261 15.58 -22.20 4.17
N ALA A 262 15.14 -21.04 3.70
CA ALA A 262 14.33 -20.92 2.50
C ALA A 262 15.03 -21.47 1.24
N LYS A 263 16.35 -21.21 1.12
CA LYS A 263 17.17 -21.80 0.06
C LYS A 263 17.14 -23.33 0.09
N ASN A 264 17.19 -23.94 1.26
CA ASN A 264 17.12 -25.40 1.41
C ASN A 264 15.70 -25.92 1.11
N ALA A 265 14.68 -25.18 1.48
CA ALA A 265 13.28 -25.49 1.17
C ALA A 265 12.90 -25.23 -0.31
N GLY A 266 13.72 -24.48 -1.04
CA GLY A 266 13.51 -24.14 -2.46
C GLY A 266 12.47 -23.06 -2.69
N ILE A 267 12.29 -22.12 -1.74
CA ILE A 267 11.34 -21.00 -1.81
C ILE A 267 12.02 -19.66 -1.58
N GLU A 268 11.31 -18.56 -1.89
CA GLU A 268 11.80 -17.19 -1.67
C GLU A 268 11.50 -16.70 -0.25
N THR A 269 12.29 -15.71 0.19
CA THR A 269 11.99 -14.91 1.40
C THR A 269 11.73 -13.48 1.00
N CYS A 270 10.57 -12.95 1.39
CA CYS A 270 10.21 -11.55 1.21
C CYS A 270 9.94 -10.88 2.55
N GLY A 271 9.89 -9.58 2.57
CA GLY A 271 9.56 -8.79 3.75
C GLY A 271 10.25 -7.43 3.73
N HIS A 272 10.10 -6.70 4.80
CA HIS A 272 10.61 -5.35 4.95
C HIS A 272 11.05 -5.06 6.38
N MET A 273 11.55 -3.84 6.62
CA MET A 273 12.08 -3.41 7.90
C MET A 273 11.26 -2.28 8.48
N ILE A 274 11.30 -2.15 9.80
CA ILE A 274 10.63 -1.04 10.50
C ILE A 274 11.29 0.31 10.20
N HIS A 275 10.49 1.37 10.13
CA HIS A 275 10.94 2.76 9.95
C HIS A 275 11.77 3.05 8.69
N GLU A 276 11.55 2.33 7.62
CA GLU A 276 12.31 2.46 6.35
C GLU A 276 12.31 3.87 5.79
N GLY A 277 11.20 4.60 5.90
CA GLY A 277 11.06 5.97 5.43
C GLY A 277 11.72 7.04 6.32
N SER A 278 12.30 6.67 7.46
CA SER A 278 12.96 7.60 8.39
C SER A 278 14.46 7.33 8.45
N PRO A 279 15.35 8.21 7.97
CA PRO A 279 16.79 7.95 7.95
C PRO A 279 17.36 7.57 9.30
N ARG A 280 17.04 8.33 10.36
CA ARG A 280 17.47 8.02 11.73
C ARG A 280 16.74 6.82 12.30
N GLY A 281 15.43 6.70 12.05
CA GLY A 281 14.62 5.58 12.52
C GLY A 281 15.14 4.26 11.97
N ALA A 282 15.33 4.16 10.66
CA ALA A 282 15.88 2.97 10.02
C ALA A 282 17.24 2.58 10.62
N CYS A 283 18.17 3.52 10.79
CA CYS A 283 19.47 3.25 11.41
C CYS A 283 19.35 2.89 12.90
N ASN A 284 18.40 3.48 13.62
CA ASN A 284 18.17 3.15 15.02
C ASN A 284 17.69 1.71 15.22
N PHE A 285 16.75 1.28 14.40
CA PHE A 285 16.15 -0.05 14.55
C PHE A 285 16.96 -1.13 13.82
N ASN A 286 17.43 -0.87 12.60
CA ASN A 286 18.00 -1.88 11.73
C ASN A 286 19.54 -1.79 11.59
N GLY A 287 20.17 -0.80 12.18
CA GLY A 287 21.60 -0.55 12.11
C GLY A 287 22.06 -0.06 10.75
N LEU A 288 22.32 -0.97 9.81
CA LEU A 288 22.71 -0.68 8.43
C LEU A 288 21.60 -1.09 7.47
N PRO A 289 20.58 -0.26 7.21
CA PRO A 289 19.42 -0.63 6.39
C PRO A 289 19.78 -1.21 5.03
N LEU A 290 20.74 -0.59 4.31
CA LEU A 290 21.20 -1.07 3.01
C LEU A 290 21.80 -2.49 3.08
N ASN A 291 22.50 -2.83 4.17
CA ASN A 291 23.11 -4.15 4.35
C ASN A 291 22.08 -5.18 4.82
N SER A 292 21.21 -4.79 5.77
CA SER A 292 20.30 -5.73 6.43
C SER A 292 19.30 -6.30 5.44
N LEU A 293 18.70 -5.47 4.60
CA LEU A 293 17.69 -5.90 3.64
C LEU A 293 18.24 -6.83 2.55
N CYS A 294 19.55 -6.76 2.24
CA CYS A 294 20.22 -7.73 1.34
C CYS A 294 20.20 -9.18 1.86
N GLY A 295 19.79 -9.42 3.09
CA GLY A 295 19.62 -10.75 3.65
C GLY A 295 18.38 -11.50 3.13
N LEU A 296 17.41 -10.84 2.50
CA LEU A 296 16.25 -11.49 1.87
C LEU A 296 16.57 -11.90 0.43
N THR A 297 15.90 -12.93 -0.10
CA THR A 297 16.03 -13.32 -1.51
C THR A 297 15.21 -12.43 -2.42
N LEU A 298 14.09 -11.89 -1.90
CA LEU A 298 13.20 -10.93 -2.51
C LEU A 298 13.11 -9.70 -1.58
N PRO A 299 14.12 -8.81 -1.55
CA PRO A 299 14.09 -7.63 -0.70
C PRO A 299 12.84 -6.79 -0.96
N GLY A 300 12.17 -6.38 0.10
CA GLY A 300 10.91 -5.67 0.00
C GLY A 300 10.90 -4.35 0.75
N MET A 301 9.77 -3.68 0.65
CA MET A 301 9.46 -2.47 1.41
C MET A 301 7.98 -2.42 1.75
N ASP A 302 7.63 -1.68 2.79
CA ASP A 302 6.25 -1.27 3.07
C ASP A 302 6.00 0.13 2.53
N LYS A 303 4.90 0.28 1.81
CA LYS A 303 4.42 1.56 1.32
C LYS A 303 3.09 1.89 1.94
N ILE A 304 3.15 2.68 3.00
CA ILE A 304 1.98 3.16 3.71
C ILE A 304 1.47 4.47 3.09
N GLY A 305 0.21 4.47 2.64
CA GLY A 305 -0.42 5.65 2.02
C GLY A 305 -0.08 5.84 0.54
N PHE A 306 -0.70 6.85 -0.06
CA PHE A 306 -0.63 7.10 -1.51
C PHE A 306 -0.09 8.48 -1.88
N ASP A 307 0.37 9.24 -0.90
CA ASP A 307 0.96 10.55 -1.12
C ASP A 307 2.42 10.41 -1.58
N LEU A 308 2.71 10.76 -2.85
CA LEU A 308 4.06 10.80 -3.40
C LEU A 308 4.80 12.08 -3.05
N GLU A 309 4.13 13.11 -2.58
CA GLU A 309 4.75 14.42 -2.32
C GLU A 309 5.63 14.40 -1.06
N LYS A 310 5.42 13.45 -0.15
CA LYS A 310 6.24 13.33 1.06
C LYS A 310 7.58 12.65 0.77
N GLY A 311 8.65 13.35 1.10
CA GLY A 311 10.02 12.96 0.77
C GLY A 311 10.51 11.61 1.35
N SER A 312 9.86 11.06 2.40
CA SER A 312 10.26 9.79 3.05
C SER A 312 10.25 8.58 2.12
N GLU A 313 9.40 8.62 1.14
CA GLU A 313 9.16 7.48 0.27
C GLU A 313 10.34 7.14 -0.64
N TRP A 314 11.04 8.16 -1.10
CA TRP A 314 12.17 7.97 -2.02
C TRP A 314 13.35 7.26 -1.36
N LEU A 315 13.53 7.45 -0.05
CA LEU A 315 14.52 6.69 0.71
C LEU A 315 14.15 5.20 0.74
N THR A 316 12.89 4.89 1.02
CA THR A 316 12.41 3.50 1.08
C THR A 316 12.59 2.79 -0.26
N TYR A 317 12.10 3.40 -1.35
CA TYR A 317 12.30 2.86 -2.70
C TYR A 317 13.77 2.65 -3.06
N ALA A 318 14.63 3.64 -2.74
CA ALA A 318 16.04 3.56 -3.07
C ALA A 318 16.79 2.52 -2.20
N THR A 319 16.36 2.32 -0.94
CA THR A 319 16.91 1.27 -0.06
C THR A 319 16.57 -0.13 -0.58
N ALA A 320 15.31 -0.35 -0.97
CA ALA A 320 14.89 -1.60 -1.59
C ALA A 320 15.62 -1.86 -2.92
N GLN A 321 15.74 -0.85 -3.77
CA GLN A 321 16.51 -0.93 -5.02
C GLN A 321 17.97 -1.32 -4.77
N TYR A 322 18.62 -0.68 -3.80
CA TYR A 322 19.99 -1.05 -3.42
C TYR A 322 20.07 -2.53 -3.06
N ALA A 323 19.16 -2.99 -2.19
CA ALA A 323 19.16 -4.38 -1.75
C ALA A 323 18.90 -5.38 -2.89
N ILE A 324 18.00 -5.04 -3.83
CA ILE A 324 17.73 -5.86 -5.03
C ILE A 324 19.01 -6.00 -5.87
N GLU A 325 19.69 -4.91 -6.14
CA GLU A 325 20.88 -4.88 -6.98
C GLU A 325 22.11 -5.52 -6.33
N HIS A 326 22.20 -5.46 -5.00
CA HIS A 326 23.31 -6.02 -4.22
C HIS A 326 22.96 -7.36 -3.56
N ASN A 327 21.82 -7.94 -3.90
CA ASN A 327 21.42 -9.26 -3.43
C ASN A 327 22.24 -10.34 -4.12
N SER A 328 23.43 -10.58 -3.59
CA SER A 328 24.34 -11.61 -4.08
C SER A 328 23.84 -13.01 -3.72
N THR A 329 22.85 -13.52 -4.43
CA THR A 329 22.59 -14.96 -4.47
C THR A 329 23.63 -15.58 -5.39
N PRO A 330 24.57 -16.43 -4.90
CA PRO A 330 25.57 -17.05 -5.75
C PRO A 330 24.90 -17.81 -6.92
N GLY A 331 25.27 -17.45 -8.15
CA GLY A 331 24.75 -18.08 -9.37
C GLY A 331 23.50 -17.41 -9.95
N ARG A 332 22.99 -16.32 -9.36
CA ARG A 332 21.93 -15.50 -9.93
C ARG A 332 22.56 -14.35 -10.73
N ASP A 333 22.12 -14.16 -11.97
CA ASP A 333 22.52 -12.98 -12.75
C ASP A 333 21.86 -11.74 -12.10
N VAL A 334 22.48 -10.57 -12.22
CA VAL A 334 21.89 -9.27 -11.78
C VAL A 334 20.55 -9.01 -12.47
N LEU A 335 20.35 -9.57 -13.64
CA LEU A 335 19.08 -9.50 -14.39
C LEU A 335 17.97 -10.38 -13.78
N ASP A 336 18.30 -11.32 -12.90
CA ASP A 336 17.34 -12.15 -12.17
C ASP A 336 17.02 -11.61 -10.76
N ALA A 337 17.59 -10.46 -10.41
CA ALA A 337 17.32 -9.79 -9.15
C ALA A 337 15.94 -9.14 -9.20
N HIS A 338 15.12 -9.41 -8.19
CA HIS A 338 13.77 -8.88 -8.08
C HIS A 338 13.42 -8.54 -6.62
N GLY A 339 12.37 -7.78 -6.41
CA GLY A 339 11.95 -7.33 -5.09
C GLY A 339 10.46 -7.26 -4.95
N GLY A 340 10.01 -7.27 -3.70
CA GLY A 340 8.61 -7.14 -3.33
C GLY A 340 8.25 -5.79 -2.75
N ILE A 341 6.99 -5.45 -2.77
CA ILE A 341 6.45 -4.28 -2.10
C ILE A 341 5.11 -4.62 -1.47
N GLU A 342 4.93 -4.32 -0.20
CA GLU A 342 3.62 -4.24 0.40
C GLU A 342 3.00 -2.88 0.10
N LEU A 343 1.87 -2.89 -0.60
CA LEU A 343 1.08 -1.71 -0.90
C LEU A 343 -0.05 -1.61 0.11
N PHE A 344 0.10 -0.72 1.06
CA PHE A 344 -0.78 -0.55 2.20
C PHE A 344 -1.41 0.84 2.21
N ALA A 345 -2.74 0.92 2.37
CA ALA A 345 -3.43 2.19 2.54
C ALA A 345 -3.76 2.43 4.02
N LEU A 346 -3.36 3.57 4.52
CA LEU A 346 -3.89 4.08 5.78
C LEU A 346 -5.17 4.87 5.49
N GLY A 347 -6.25 4.45 6.13
CA GLY A 347 -7.54 5.10 6.01
C GLY A 347 -8.54 4.33 5.14
N PRO A 348 -9.83 4.63 5.27
CA PRO A 348 -10.85 3.87 4.60
C PRO A 348 -10.82 4.13 3.09
N SER A 349 -10.13 3.25 2.39
CA SER A 349 -10.40 2.92 0.98
C SER A 349 -10.52 4.08 -0.01
N ASP A 350 -9.71 5.10 0.15
CA ASP A 350 -9.72 6.30 -0.71
C ASP A 350 -9.03 6.09 -2.04
N ILE A 351 -8.38 4.95 -2.20
CA ILE A 351 -7.54 4.74 -3.36
C ILE A 351 -8.35 4.33 -4.58
N THR A 352 -7.99 4.90 -5.68
CA THR A 352 -8.49 4.56 -7.00
C THR A 352 -7.57 3.56 -7.70
N LEU A 353 -8.10 2.80 -8.67
CA LEU A 353 -7.30 1.90 -9.49
C LEU A 353 -6.16 2.62 -10.24
N PRO A 354 -6.34 3.85 -10.77
CA PRO A 354 -5.22 4.63 -11.32
C PRO A 354 -4.10 4.94 -10.33
N GLN A 355 -4.43 5.27 -9.09
CA GLN A 355 -3.41 5.51 -8.06
C GLN A 355 -2.67 4.22 -7.69
N MET A 356 -3.36 3.07 -7.64
CA MET A 356 -2.71 1.77 -7.48
C MET A 356 -1.75 1.46 -8.63
N ALA A 357 -2.19 1.65 -9.87
CA ALA A 357 -1.36 1.46 -11.06
C ALA A 357 -0.11 2.34 -11.02
N GLN A 358 -0.24 3.59 -10.58
CA GLN A 358 0.87 4.51 -10.38
C GLN A 358 1.88 3.96 -9.36
N ARG A 359 1.40 3.39 -8.23
CA ARG A 359 2.28 2.81 -7.21
C ARG A 359 3.01 1.57 -7.70
N ILE A 360 2.30 0.70 -8.39
CA ILE A 360 2.89 -0.47 -9.05
C ILE A 360 4.01 -0.03 -10.00
N TRP A 361 3.76 0.98 -10.83
CA TRP A 361 4.79 1.52 -11.73
C TRP A 361 5.93 2.19 -10.98
N THR A 362 5.66 2.94 -9.91
CA THR A 362 6.72 3.53 -9.10
C THR A 362 7.63 2.44 -8.54
N ALA A 363 7.07 1.39 -7.97
CA ALA A 363 7.83 0.25 -7.46
C ALA A 363 8.64 -0.46 -8.56
N ALA A 364 8.02 -0.71 -9.72
CA ALA A 364 8.69 -1.34 -10.85
C ALA A 364 9.89 -0.52 -11.36
N LEU A 365 9.77 0.81 -11.37
CA LEU A 365 10.86 1.70 -11.76
C LEU A 365 12.02 1.75 -10.73
N TYR A 366 11.85 1.11 -9.58
CA TYR A 366 12.89 0.83 -8.57
C TYR A 366 13.24 -0.67 -8.45
N GLY A 367 12.82 -1.49 -9.42
CA GLY A 367 13.24 -2.89 -9.53
C GLY A 367 12.33 -3.91 -8.87
N MET A 368 11.17 -3.53 -8.34
CA MET A 368 10.23 -4.44 -7.69
C MET A 368 9.26 -5.03 -8.71
N ASP A 369 8.98 -6.32 -8.61
CA ASP A 369 8.14 -7.06 -9.55
C ASP A 369 7.05 -7.92 -8.89
N THR A 370 6.97 -7.90 -7.56
CA THR A 370 5.96 -8.62 -6.78
C THR A 370 5.25 -7.63 -5.86
N TYR A 371 3.94 -7.58 -5.94
CA TYR A 371 3.14 -6.54 -5.28
C TYR A 371 2.12 -7.16 -4.34
N PHE A 372 2.38 -7.05 -3.03
CA PHE A 372 1.49 -7.54 -1.98
C PHE A 372 0.41 -6.49 -1.72
N MET A 373 -0.80 -6.79 -2.16
CA MET A 373 -1.93 -5.86 -2.11
C MET A 373 -2.65 -5.99 -0.76
N SER A 374 -2.30 -5.16 0.19
CA SER A 374 -2.83 -5.16 1.53
C SER A 374 -4.11 -4.33 1.60
N LEU A 375 -5.22 -4.77 2.12
CA LEU A 375 -5.43 -5.96 2.91
C LEU A 375 -6.86 -6.46 2.69
N TYR A 376 -7.05 -7.76 2.44
CA TYR A 376 -8.34 -8.41 2.55
C TYR A 376 -8.50 -8.88 4.00
N HIS A 377 -9.35 -8.23 4.79
CA HIS A 377 -9.49 -8.48 6.21
C HIS A 377 -10.92 -8.78 6.61
N THR A 378 -11.11 -9.83 7.38
CA THR A 378 -12.38 -10.18 7.98
C THR A 378 -12.29 -10.12 9.51
N THR A 379 -13.42 -9.80 10.18
CA THR A 379 -13.50 -9.87 11.63
C THR A 379 -13.51 -11.31 12.11
N ALA A 380 -13.31 -11.53 13.42
CA ALA A 380 -13.39 -12.84 14.05
C ALA A 380 -14.74 -13.58 13.84
N ARG A 381 -15.76 -12.88 13.35
CA ARG A 381 -17.08 -13.44 13.01
C ARG A 381 -17.27 -13.70 11.52
N GLY A 382 -16.20 -13.54 10.71
CA GLY A 382 -16.24 -13.74 9.27
C GLY A 382 -16.83 -12.57 8.46
N PHE A 383 -17.01 -11.40 9.09
CA PHE A 383 -17.41 -10.18 8.38
C PHE A 383 -16.20 -9.37 7.95
N LEU A 384 -16.36 -8.59 6.89
CA LEU A 384 -15.31 -7.67 6.47
C LEU A 384 -15.11 -6.58 7.52
N GLU A 385 -13.86 -6.36 7.93
CA GLU A 385 -13.55 -5.37 8.95
C GLU A 385 -13.48 -3.96 8.37
N LYS A 386 -14.01 -3.00 9.11
CA LYS A 386 -14.09 -1.61 8.71
C LYS A 386 -13.07 -0.72 9.42
N GLY A 387 -12.63 -1.15 10.59
CA GLY A 387 -11.73 -0.36 11.44
C GLY A 387 -10.32 -0.92 11.48
N GLY A 388 -9.38 -0.13 11.90
CA GLY A 388 -7.98 -0.52 12.02
C GLY A 388 -7.22 -0.28 10.73
N TYR A 389 -6.40 -1.23 10.33
CA TYR A 389 -5.64 -1.14 9.09
C TYR A 389 -6.56 -1.36 7.89
N ALA A 390 -6.46 -0.47 6.92
CA ALA A 390 -7.45 -0.30 5.88
C ALA A 390 -7.70 -1.55 5.05
N MET A 391 -8.96 -1.86 4.85
CA MET A 391 -9.42 -2.82 3.85
C MET A 391 -9.33 -2.20 2.47
N PHE A 392 -8.19 -2.37 1.87
CA PHE A 392 -7.85 -1.71 0.65
C PHE A 392 -8.26 -2.51 -0.57
N VAL A 393 -7.93 -3.81 -0.59
CA VAL A 393 -8.24 -4.72 -1.68
C VAL A 393 -9.07 -5.87 -1.14
N SER A 394 -10.38 -5.76 -1.21
CA SER A 394 -11.28 -6.78 -0.69
C SER A 394 -12.61 -6.79 -1.44
N PRO A 395 -13.39 -7.88 -1.36
CA PRO A 395 -14.70 -7.99 -2.01
C PRO A 395 -15.74 -6.93 -1.61
N ILE A 396 -15.46 -6.17 -0.55
CA ILE A 396 -16.33 -5.04 -0.15
C ILE A 396 -16.21 -3.86 -1.12
N GLN A 397 -15.09 -3.74 -1.81
CA GLN A 397 -14.90 -2.71 -2.83
C GLN A 397 -15.74 -3.05 -4.05
N PRO A 398 -16.61 -2.16 -4.51
CA PRO A 398 -17.36 -2.37 -5.74
C PRO A 398 -16.46 -2.69 -6.94
N TRP A 399 -15.28 -2.10 -6.99
CA TRP A 399 -14.30 -2.30 -8.07
C TRP A 399 -13.46 -3.59 -7.94
N PHE A 400 -13.61 -4.40 -6.87
CA PHE A 400 -12.76 -5.56 -6.62
C PHE A 400 -12.75 -6.57 -7.79
N ASP A 401 -13.91 -6.85 -8.36
CA ASP A 401 -14.03 -7.73 -9.52
C ASP A 401 -13.69 -7.02 -10.87
N HIS A 402 -13.22 -5.74 -10.83
CA HIS A 402 -12.92 -4.90 -11.99
C HIS A 402 -11.42 -4.56 -12.11
N CYS A 403 -10.55 -5.42 -11.58
CA CYS A 403 -9.10 -5.21 -11.54
C CYS A 403 -8.34 -5.68 -12.79
N GLY A 404 -9.02 -6.06 -13.88
CA GLY A 404 -8.38 -6.65 -15.06
C GLY A 404 -7.23 -5.81 -15.61
N GLU A 405 -7.44 -4.51 -15.89
CA GLU A 405 -6.38 -3.62 -16.39
C GLU A 405 -5.25 -3.38 -15.35
N LEU A 406 -5.55 -3.48 -14.05
CA LEU A 406 -4.54 -3.40 -13.01
C LEU A 406 -3.59 -4.61 -13.05
N HIS A 407 -4.12 -5.82 -13.25
CA HIS A 407 -3.33 -7.03 -13.44
C HIS A 407 -2.46 -6.95 -14.71
N ASP A 408 -3.00 -6.44 -15.83
CA ASP A 408 -2.24 -6.22 -17.06
C ASP A 408 -1.11 -5.20 -16.85
N THR A 409 -1.41 -4.13 -16.15
CA THR A 409 -0.43 -3.10 -15.74
C THR A 409 0.67 -3.72 -14.89
N ALA A 410 0.33 -4.51 -13.88
CA ALA A 410 1.29 -5.15 -13.00
C ALA A 410 2.20 -6.12 -13.76
N ARG A 411 1.66 -6.94 -14.67
CA ARG A 411 2.44 -7.82 -15.55
C ARG A 411 3.43 -7.03 -16.42
N THR A 412 2.97 -5.92 -17.00
CA THR A 412 3.84 -5.07 -17.82
C THR A 412 4.92 -4.40 -16.96
N ALA A 413 4.55 -3.86 -15.81
CA ALA A 413 5.46 -3.22 -14.88
C ALA A 413 6.55 -4.20 -14.38
N ALA A 414 6.17 -5.44 -14.03
CA ALA A 414 7.09 -6.48 -13.61
C ALA A 414 8.10 -6.89 -14.72
N LYS A 415 7.72 -6.83 -15.98
CA LYS A 415 8.67 -7.02 -17.08
C LYS A 415 9.67 -5.87 -17.21
N TRP A 416 9.21 -4.64 -16.96
CA TRP A 416 10.05 -3.45 -17.05
C TRP A 416 10.95 -3.27 -15.83
N SER A 417 10.57 -3.74 -14.65
CA SER A 417 11.40 -3.67 -13.44
C SER A 417 12.73 -4.42 -13.57
N ARG A 418 12.76 -5.48 -14.37
CA ARG A 418 13.95 -6.32 -14.62
C ARG A 418 14.92 -5.72 -15.63
N LYS A 419 14.60 -4.57 -16.23
CA LYS A 419 15.50 -3.89 -17.17
C LYS A 419 16.58 -3.11 -16.41
N ARG A 420 17.81 -3.22 -16.87
CA ARG A 420 18.92 -2.43 -16.32
C ARG A 420 18.77 -0.97 -16.69
N PHE A 421 18.44 -0.11 -15.72
CA PHE A 421 18.33 1.32 -15.96
C PHE A 421 19.68 2.04 -15.86
N VAL A 422 19.78 3.17 -16.59
CA VAL A 422 20.98 3.99 -16.67
C VAL A 422 20.89 5.12 -15.66
N ARG A 423 21.95 5.26 -14.87
CA ARG A 423 22.14 6.34 -13.91
C ARG A 423 23.57 6.80 -13.89
N ASP A 424 23.80 8.01 -13.44
CA ASP A 424 25.12 8.63 -13.35
C ASP A 424 25.35 9.35 -12.00
N VAL A 425 24.40 9.23 -11.07
CA VAL A 425 24.37 9.87 -9.75
C VAL A 425 24.31 8.82 -8.66
N ALA A 426 25.22 8.91 -7.69
CA ALA A 426 25.19 8.17 -6.43
C ALA A 426 25.03 9.12 -5.25
N VAL A 427 24.29 8.68 -4.24
CA VAL A 427 24.12 9.38 -2.95
C VAL A 427 24.56 8.46 -1.83
N ARG A 428 25.53 8.92 -1.05
CA ARG A 428 26.00 8.19 0.12
C ARG A 428 25.00 8.28 1.26
N TYR A 429 24.49 7.11 1.68
CA TYR A 429 23.62 7.01 2.84
C TYR A 429 24.49 6.95 4.10
N PRO A 430 24.55 8.00 4.93
CA PRO A 430 25.47 8.07 6.08
C PRO A 430 24.91 7.29 7.27
N GLN A 431 24.80 5.98 7.15
CA GLN A 431 24.12 5.10 8.09
C GLN A 431 24.75 5.10 9.48
N ARG A 432 26.09 5.16 9.54
CA ARG A 432 26.82 5.21 10.82
C ARG A 432 26.55 6.51 11.57
N LEU A 433 26.63 7.65 10.89
CA LEU A 433 26.29 8.95 11.45
C LEU A 433 24.84 8.98 11.96
N LEU A 434 23.90 8.57 11.15
CA LEU A 434 22.48 8.56 11.50
C LEU A 434 22.17 7.62 12.68
N GLY A 435 22.82 6.46 12.73
CA GLY A 435 22.71 5.54 13.88
C GLY A 435 23.24 6.15 15.16
N ARG A 436 24.36 6.88 15.10
CA ARG A 436 24.91 7.62 16.23
C ARG A 436 24.01 8.77 16.68
N LEU A 437 23.49 9.55 15.72
CA LEU A 437 22.54 10.62 16.01
C LEU A 437 21.24 10.08 16.65
N ALA A 438 20.78 8.91 16.22
CA ALA A 438 19.62 8.24 16.79
C ALA A 438 19.80 7.88 18.29
N LEU A 439 21.02 7.59 18.69
CA LEU A 439 21.40 7.34 20.08
C LEU A 439 21.61 8.64 20.89
N GLY A 440 21.39 9.82 20.30
CA GLY A 440 21.64 11.10 20.94
C GLY A 440 23.13 11.39 21.16
N ARG A 441 23.99 10.83 20.30
CA ARG A 441 25.45 10.95 20.38
C ARG A 441 26.01 11.92 19.31
N ALA A 442 25.30 13.02 19.08
CA ALA A 442 25.77 14.10 18.22
C ALA A 442 26.97 14.81 18.83
N VAL A 443 27.90 15.24 17.99
CA VAL A 443 28.90 16.24 18.36
C VAL A 443 28.21 17.62 18.40
N PRO A 444 28.60 18.53 19.33
CA PRO A 444 28.01 19.86 19.35
C PRO A 444 28.06 20.56 17.98
N GLY A 445 26.91 21.01 17.52
CA GLY A 445 26.75 21.65 16.20
C GLY A 445 26.50 20.68 15.04
N GLU A 446 26.51 19.38 15.29
CA GLU A 446 26.20 18.36 14.25
C GLU A 446 24.70 18.19 14.10
N GLN A 447 24.24 18.11 12.88
CA GLN A 447 22.82 17.99 12.51
C GLN A 447 22.59 16.81 11.60
N GLU A 448 21.31 16.42 11.47
CA GLU A 448 20.91 15.40 10.51
C GLU A 448 21.09 15.93 9.08
N PRO A 449 21.78 15.19 8.21
CA PRO A 449 21.99 15.62 6.84
C PRO A 449 20.69 15.65 6.04
N PRO A 450 20.59 16.50 5.00
CA PRO A 450 19.39 16.67 4.18
C PRO A 450 19.21 15.53 3.17
N LEU A 451 19.52 14.30 3.55
CA LEU A 451 19.38 13.10 2.68
C LEU A 451 17.98 12.99 2.11
N TYR A 452 16.99 13.10 2.97
CA TYR A 452 15.59 12.97 2.65
C TYR A 452 15.10 13.95 1.57
N SER A 453 15.38 15.24 1.77
CA SER A 453 15.01 16.28 0.81
C SER A 453 15.82 16.19 -0.47
N LEU A 454 17.08 15.76 -0.42
CA LEU A 454 17.88 15.55 -1.62
C LEU A 454 17.29 14.45 -2.52
N LEU A 455 16.91 13.32 -1.94
CA LEU A 455 16.29 12.23 -2.71
C LEU A 455 14.93 12.65 -3.30
N SER A 456 14.16 13.45 -2.55
CA SER A 456 12.91 14.01 -3.04
C SER A 456 13.13 14.94 -4.23
N GLU A 457 14.06 15.88 -4.14
CA GLU A 457 14.42 16.76 -5.25
C GLU A 457 14.86 15.96 -6.49
N PHE A 458 15.66 14.91 -6.30
CA PHE A 458 16.10 14.09 -7.42
C PHE A 458 14.93 13.37 -8.09
N ALA A 459 14.06 12.74 -7.33
CA ALA A 459 12.90 12.02 -7.86
C ALA A 459 11.95 12.97 -8.60
N TRP A 460 11.57 14.09 -7.97
CA TRP A 460 10.65 15.08 -8.57
C TRP A 460 11.20 15.79 -9.79
N ARG A 461 12.51 15.92 -9.87
CA ARG A 461 13.20 16.64 -10.95
C ARG A 461 13.91 15.74 -11.93
N GLN A 462 13.48 14.46 -12.04
CA GLN A 462 13.90 13.54 -13.08
C GLN A 462 15.40 13.20 -13.06
N ILE A 463 15.99 13.15 -11.86
CA ILE A 463 17.39 12.77 -11.68
C ILE A 463 17.44 11.34 -11.16
N PRO A 464 17.77 10.34 -12.01
CA PRO A 464 17.94 8.96 -11.56
C PRO A 464 19.21 8.84 -10.71
N PHE A 465 19.09 8.15 -9.58
CA PHE A 465 20.18 7.98 -8.62
C PHE A 465 20.19 6.57 -8.04
N GLU A 466 21.29 6.22 -7.37
CA GLU A 466 21.39 5.08 -6.48
C GLU A 466 21.89 5.53 -5.10
N LEU A 467 21.60 4.69 -4.08
CA LEU A 467 22.25 4.81 -2.78
C LEU A 467 23.54 3.97 -2.77
N ILE A 468 24.52 4.41 -2.00
CA ILE A 468 25.73 3.67 -1.67
C ILE A 468 25.98 3.71 -0.16
N GLN A 469 26.66 2.69 0.37
CA GLN A 469 27.05 2.65 1.78
C GLN A 469 28.14 3.65 2.14
N ASP A 470 28.38 3.85 3.45
CA ASP A 470 29.37 4.82 3.98
C ASP A 470 30.76 4.71 3.33
N ASP A 471 31.29 3.48 3.14
CA ASP A 471 32.63 3.25 2.62
C ASP A 471 32.63 2.67 1.19
N GLU A 472 31.47 2.58 0.58
CA GLU A 472 31.34 2.00 -0.75
C GLU A 472 31.92 2.94 -1.82
N LYS A 473 32.73 2.37 -2.71
CA LYS A 473 33.25 3.11 -3.86
C LYS A 473 32.24 3.08 -5.00
N SER A 474 32.01 4.22 -5.63
CA SER A 474 31.17 4.34 -6.81
C SER A 474 31.96 4.82 -8.00
N GLU A 475 31.75 4.20 -9.15
CA GLU A 475 32.31 4.64 -10.45
C GLU A 475 31.39 5.63 -11.16
N LEU A 476 30.22 5.95 -10.60
CA LEU A 476 29.29 6.91 -11.20
C LEU A 476 29.90 8.31 -11.28
N LYS A 477 29.45 9.04 -12.26
CA LYS A 477 30.03 10.35 -12.61
C LYS A 477 29.91 11.38 -11.49
N TYR A 478 28.79 11.36 -10.76
CA TYR A 478 28.51 12.28 -9.67
C TYR A 478 28.24 11.49 -8.40
N VAL A 479 28.98 11.79 -7.34
CA VAL A 479 28.86 11.14 -6.04
C VAL A 479 28.64 12.20 -4.97
N PHE A 480 27.53 12.10 -4.25
CA PHE A 480 27.17 13.05 -3.21
C PHE A 480 27.28 12.45 -1.82
N SER A 481 27.82 13.24 -0.91
CA SER A 481 27.86 12.99 0.53
C SER A 481 27.44 14.25 1.29
N PHE A 482 27.56 14.24 2.60
CA PHE A 482 27.07 15.32 3.45
C PHE A 482 28.14 15.82 4.42
N ARG A 483 28.10 17.14 4.65
CA ARG A 483 28.89 17.81 5.69
C ARG A 483 27.95 18.67 6.52
N GLY A 484 27.37 18.12 7.59
CA GLY A 484 26.26 18.72 8.30
C GLY A 484 25.04 18.83 7.37
N GLU A 485 24.51 20.03 7.23
CA GLU A 485 23.38 20.33 6.32
C GLU A 485 23.80 20.54 4.85
N ASP A 486 25.09 20.70 4.60
CA ASP A 486 25.59 20.89 3.25
C ASP A 486 25.68 19.57 2.48
N VAL A 487 25.38 19.61 1.18
CA VAL A 487 25.60 18.51 0.25
C VAL A 487 26.93 18.73 -0.47
N VAL A 488 27.77 17.71 -0.52
CA VAL A 488 29.10 17.77 -1.11
C VAL A 488 29.19 16.83 -2.31
N GLU A 489 29.58 17.34 -3.46
CA GLU A 489 29.97 16.51 -4.60
C GLU A 489 31.42 16.04 -4.37
N GLU A 490 31.64 14.73 -4.20
CA GLU A 490 32.90 14.17 -3.69
C GLU A 490 34.08 14.31 -4.65
N ARG A 491 33.88 14.27 -5.96
CA ARG A 491 34.96 14.30 -6.96
C ARG A 491 35.60 15.68 -7.12
N THR A 492 34.77 16.73 -7.02
CA THR A 492 35.24 18.12 -7.18
C THR A 492 35.40 18.85 -5.85
N GLY A 493 34.83 18.31 -4.77
CA GLY A 493 34.77 18.98 -3.47
C GLY A 493 33.77 20.14 -3.43
N ARG A 494 32.88 20.23 -4.43
CA ARG A 494 31.91 21.33 -4.49
C ARG A 494 30.86 21.18 -3.41
N VAL A 495 30.58 22.24 -2.70
CA VAL A 495 29.60 22.31 -1.60
C VAL A 495 28.36 23.06 -2.08
N PHE A 496 27.19 22.51 -1.71
CA PHE A 496 25.87 23.07 -1.96
C PHE A 496 25.12 23.21 -0.63
N GLN A 497 24.48 24.36 -0.43
CA GLN A 497 23.76 24.68 0.80
C GLN A 497 22.29 24.24 0.77
N SER A 498 21.83 23.66 -0.35
CA SER A 498 20.47 23.15 -0.46
C SER A 498 20.34 22.07 -1.54
N PRO A 499 19.39 21.11 -1.39
CA PRO A 499 19.10 20.06 -2.36
C PRO A 499 18.70 20.57 -3.76
N ASP A 500 17.91 21.65 -3.84
CA ASP A 500 17.49 22.25 -5.10
C ASP A 500 18.69 22.84 -5.87
N ALA A 501 19.68 23.43 -5.17
CA ALA A 501 20.91 23.92 -5.80
C ALA A 501 21.72 22.76 -6.42
N VAL A 502 21.71 21.56 -5.81
CA VAL A 502 22.33 20.36 -6.39
C VAL A 502 21.59 19.96 -7.67
N ALA A 503 20.27 19.89 -7.62
CA ALA A 503 19.46 19.50 -8.77
C ALA A 503 19.61 20.48 -9.93
N ASP A 504 19.63 21.80 -9.67
CA ASP A 504 19.90 22.84 -10.66
C ASP A 504 21.28 22.69 -11.28
N TRP A 505 22.28 22.39 -10.47
CA TRP A 505 23.63 22.17 -10.98
C TRP A 505 23.69 20.91 -11.85
N LEU A 506 23.13 19.80 -11.39
CA LEU A 506 23.08 18.55 -12.16
C LEU A 506 22.35 18.72 -13.50
N HIS A 507 21.31 19.55 -13.56
CA HIS A 507 20.61 19.82 -14.81
C HIS A 507 21.48 20.59 -15.80
N ARG A 508 22.40 21.45 -15.35
CA ARG A 508 23.37 22.15 -16.22
C ARG A 508 24.51 21.22 -16.69
N GLU A 509 24.97 20.32 -15.80
CA GLU A 509 26.10 19.43 -16.11
C GLU A 509 25.71 18.22 -16.97
N ARG A 510 24.47 17.69 -16.75
CA ARG A 510 23.99 16.46 -17.41
C ARG A 510 23.26 16.81 -18.74
N LYS A 511 23.98 17.42 -19.69
CA LYS A 511 23.38 17.85 -20.96
C LYS A 511 22.81 16.69 -21.80
N ASP A 512 23.39 15.50 -21.68
CA ASP A 512 22.99 14.32 -22.42
C ASP A 512 21.89 13.48 -21.70
N ALA A 513 21.40 13.95 -20.55
CA ALA A 513 20.34 13.26 -19.82
C ALA A 513 19.01 13.34 -20.58
N TRP A 514 18.26 12.25 -20.49
CA TRP A 514 16.89 12.24 -20.98
C TRP A 514 15.99 12.98 -20.00
N ARG A 515 15.11 13.84 -20.55
CA ARG A 515 14.26 14.73 -19.74
C ARG A 515 12.90 14.91 -20.37
N VAL A 516 11.91 15.07 -19.52
CA VAL A 516 10.57 15.53 -19.95
C VAL A 516 10.49 17.03 -19.72
N THR A 517 10.21 17.76 -20.77
CA THR A 517 10.02 19.21 -20.75
C THR A 517 8.62 19.57 -21.22
N ASP A 518 8.20 20.78 -20.90
CA ASP A 518 7.03 21.41 -21.50
C ASP A 518 7.33 21.95 -22.90
N ALA A 519 6.35 22.60 -23.52
CA ALA A 519 6.47 23.20 -24.84
C ALA A 519 7.56 24.29 -24.91
N ASN A 520 7.88 24.93 -23.78
CA ASN A 520 8.88 26.02 -23.67
C ASN A 520 10.28 25.48 -23.31
N GLY A 521 10.44 24.19 -23.14
CA GLY A 521 11.71 23.55 -22.77
C GLY A 521 12.02 23.54 -21.28
N ALA A 522 11.07 23.95 -20.41
CA ALA A 522 11.22 23.84 -18.96
C ALA A 522 10.99 22.40 -18.49
N ILE A 523 11.78 21.94 -17.53
CA ILE A 523 11.65 20.59 -16.95
C ILE A 523 10.33 20.50 -16.19
N VAL A 524 9.54 19.48 -16.51
CA VAL A 524 8.26 19.23 -15.85
C VAL A 524 8.49 18.47 -14.55
N SER A 525 8.16 19.07 -13.42
CA SER A 525 8.21 18.42 -12.11
C SER A 525 7.11 17.35 -11.98
N GLY A 526 7.33 16.37 -11.13
CA GLY A 526 6.38 15.29 -10.91
C GLY A 526 6.40 14.19 -11.99
N MET A 527 7.52 14.09 -12.72
CA MET A 527 7.77 13.01 -13.69
C MET A 527 8.91 12.12 -13.21
N LEU A 528 8.64 10.82 -13.06
CA LEU A 528 9.70 9.84 -12.86
C LEU A 528 10.16 9.31 -14.23
N VAL A 529 11.41 9.59 -14.58
CA VAL A 529 12.00 9.20 -15.88
C VAL A 529 13.05 8.13 -15.65
N ARG A 530 12.91 6.99 -16.34
CA ARG A 530 13.90 5.92 -16.34
C ARG A 530 14.32 5.60 -17.77
N ARG A 531 15.63 5.71 -18.04
CA ARG A 531 16.24 5.21 -19.27
C ARG A 531 16.89 3.87 -19.00
N TYR A 532 16.74 2.92 -19.92
CA TYR A 532 17.32 1.58 -19.80
C TYR A 532 18.50 1.40 -20.75
N ALA A 533 19.34 0.39 -20.43
CA ALA A 533 20.55 0.10 -21.18
C ALA A 533 20.27 -0.37 -22.64
N ASP A 534 19.07 -0.92 -22.87
CA ASP A 534 18.60 -1.31 -24.19
C ASP A 534 18.08 -0.15 -25.06
N GLY A 535 18.21 1.08 -24.58
CA GLY A 535 17.75 2.27 -25.30
C GLY A 535 16.28 2.63 -25.13
N THR A 536 15.52 1.81 -24.39
CA THR A 536 14.13 2.10 -24.06
C THR A 536 14.03 3.07 -22.87
N ALA A 537 12.84 3.62 -22.62
CA ALA A 537 12.58 4.48 -21.46
C ALA A 537 11.15 4.33 -20.95
N ALA A 538 10.95 4.61 -19.65
CA ALA A 538 9.65 4.76 -19.03
C ALA A 538 9.54 6.17 -18.44
N VAL A 539 8.37 6.78 -18.60
CA VAL A 539 8.00 8.05 -18.00
C VAL A 539 6.69 7.88 -17.26
N LEU A 540 6.72 8.08 -15.96
CA LEU A 540 5.56 7.99 -15.08
C LEU A 540 5.12 9.38 -14.65
N ASN A 541 3.84 9.69 -14.81
CA ASN A 541 3.22 10.87 -14.23
C ASN A 541 2.88 10.60 -12.76
N MET A 542 3.60 11.23 -11.85
CA MET A 542 3.40 11.10 -10.41
C MET A 542 2.28 12.01 -9.88
N THR A 543 1.58 12.73 -10.78
CA THR A 543 0.51 13.66 -10.42
C THR A 543 -0.87 13.10 -10.80
N GLU A 544 -1.91 13.61 -10.16
CA GLU A 544 -3.30 13.29 -10.48
C GLU A 544 -3.89 14.18 -11.59
N ARG A 545 -3.02 14.82 -12.38
CA ARG A 545 -3.44 15.70 -13.49
C ARG A 545 -3.02 15.07 -14.82
N THR A 546 -3.90 15.17 -15.81
CA THR A 546 -3.50 14.93 -17.20
C THR A 546 -2.56 16.03 -17.65
N LEU A 547 -1.42 15.66 -18.20
CA LEU A 547 -0.38 16.57 -18.70
C LEU A 547 -0.26 16.43 -20.20
N ASP A 548 -0.33 17.56 -20.89
CA ASP A 548 -0.25 17.67 -22.34
C ASP A 548 0.92 18.55 -22.78
N GLY A 549 1.27 18.49 -24.08
CA GLY A 549 2.35 19.28 -24.63
C GLY A 549 3.74 18.90 -24.12
N LEU A 550 3.87 17.68 -23.59
CA LEU A 550 5.14 17.18 -23.08
C LEU A 550 6.09 16.80 -24.24
N LYS A 551 7.39 16.93 -23.99
CA LYS A 551 8.44 16.50 -24.89
C LYS A 551 9.45 15.65 -24.13
N LEU A 552 9.77 14.46 -24.64
CA LEU A 552 10.91 13.67 -24.19
C LEU A 552 12.13 14.10 -25.01
N VAL A 553 13.07 14.80 -24.35
CA VAL A 553 14.32 15.26 -24.95
C VAL A 553 15.41 14.21 -24.72
N LYS A 554 16.03 13.74 -25.78
CA LYS A 554 17.09 12.74 -25.77
C LYS A 554 18.44 13.40 -26.04
N GLY A 555 19.24 13.69 -25.01
CA GLY A 555 20.60 14.17 -25.18
C GLY A 555 20.74 15.44 -26.08
N GLY A 556 19.77 16.36 -26.02
CA GLY A 556 19.82 17.65 -26.65
C GLY A 556 19.46 17.72 -28.13
N SER A 557 19.09 16.64 -28.81
CA SER A 557 18.86 16.65 -30.25
C SER A 557 17.60 15.96 -30.79
N ALA A 558 16.97 15.08 -30.05
CA ALA A 558 15.72 14.41 -30.46
C ALA A 558 14.60 14.67 -29.49
N GLU A 559 13.47 15.19 -29.97
CA GLU A 559 12.28 15.45 -29.19
C GLU A 559 11.15 14.51 -29.63
N ILE A 560 10.52 13.84 -28.66
CA ILE A 560 9.29 13.08 -28.89
C ILE A 560 8.17 13.78 -28.14
N ALA A 561 7.23 14.35 -28.89
CA ALA A 561 6.04 14.97 -28.30
C ALA A 561 5.07 13.89 -27.79
N PHE A 562 4.51 14.12 -26.61
CA PHE A 562 3.55 13.16 -26.02
C PHE A 562 2.68 13.85 -24.94
N ALA A 563 1.73 13.08 -24.43
CA ALA A 563 0.97 13.45 -23.22
C ALA A 563 0.89 12.27 -22.28
N LEU A 564 0.51 12.53 -21.04
CA LEU A 564 0.28 11.55 -20.02
C LEU A 564 -1.05 11.81 -19.30
N PRO A 565 -1.92 10.81 -19.18
CA PRO A 565 -3.08 10.92 -18.31
C PRO A 565 -2.63 11.03 -16.84
N ALA A 566 -3.56 11.41 -15.97
CA ALA A 566 -3.36 11.36 -14.52
C ALA A 566 -2.87 9.96 -14.09
N CYS A 567 -1.86 9.90 -13.23
CA CYS A 567 -1.26 8.65 -12.76
C CYS A 567 -0.72 7.72 -13.86
N GLY A 568 -0.64 8.19 -15.10
CA GLY A 568 -0.32 7.37 -16.26
C GLY A 568 1.17 7.17 -16.47
N VAL A 569 1.52 6.07 -17.13
CA VAL A 569 2.88 5.76 -17.58
C VAL A 569 2.96 5.75 -19.09
N ARG A 570 4.09 6.15 -19.62
CA ARG A 570 4.43 5.94 -21.03
C ARG A 570 5.74 5.20 -21.18
N LEU A 571 5.70 4.18 -22.00
CA LEU A 571 6.84 3.35 -22.36
C LEU A 571 7.32 3.77 -23.76
N PHE A 572 8.61 4.00 -23.89
CA PHE A 572 9.25 4.38 -25.14
C PHE A 572 10.14 3.22 -25.58
N ALA A 573 9.62 2.39 -26.47
CA ALA A 573 10.36 1.36 -27.19
C ALA A 573 10.45 1.74 -28.66
N GLU A 574 11.33 1.08 -29.44
CA GLU A 574 11.39 1.33 -30.89
C GLU A 574 10.05 1.01 -31.55
N GLY A 575 9.46 2.00 -32.22
CA GLY A 575 8.21 1.85 -32.97
C GLY A 575 6.91 1.99 -32.20
N GLU A 576 6.94 2.22 -30.88
CA GLU A 576 5.72 2.45 -30.10
C GLU A 576 5.37 3.94 -30.00
N TYR A 577 4.22 4.31 -30.52
CA TYR A 577 3.63 5.63 -30.37
C TYR A 577 2.57 5.56 -29.25
N GLY A 578 2.86 6.15 -28.11
CA GLY A 578 1.91 6.14 -26.98
C GLY A 578 0.68 7.04 -27.22
N TRP A 579 -0.20 7.06 -26.19
CA TRP A 579 -1.40 7.87 -26.19
C TRP A 579 -1.10 9.35 -26.44
N THR A 580 -1.87 9.96 -27.30
CA THR A 580 -1.91 11.41 -27.53
C THR A 580 -3.30 11.91 -27.18
N PRO A 581 -3.41 13.11 -26.56
CA PRO A 581 -4.71 13.69 -26.29
C PRO A 581 -5.52 13.79 -27.58
N LYS A 582 -6.74 13.33 -27.50
CA LYS A 582 -7.67 13.42 -28.59
C LYS A 582 -8.30 14.80 -28.66
N ARG A 583 -8.57 15.26 -29.87
CA ARG A 583 -9.30 16.52 -30.07
C ARG A 583 -10.77 16.30 -29.72
N VAL A 584 -11.33 17.18 -28.90
CA VAL A 584 -12.76 17.19 -28.61
C VAL A 584 -13.53 17.59 -29.84
N VAL A 585 -14.45 16.76 -30.27
CA VAL A 585 -15.40 17.00 -31.37
C VAL A 585 -16.66 17.67 -30.84
N GLY A 586 -17.15 17.23 -29.68
CA GLY A 586 -18.30 17.79 -29.00
C GLY A 586 -18.61 17.09 -27.68
N GLU A 587 -19.46 17.73 -26.88
CA GLU A 587 -20.03 17.09 -25.70
C GLU A 587 -21.08 16.05 -26.13
N VAL A 588 -21.28 15.02 -25.33
CA VAL A 588 -22.39 14.10 -25.51
C VAL A 588 -23.68 14.83 -25.07
N ALA A 589 -24.39 15.33 -26.05
CA ALA A 589 -25.65 16.04 -25.81
C ALA A 589 -26.76 15.04 -25.46
N ALA A 590 -27.39 15.25 -24.31
CA ALA A 590 -28.56 14.50 -23.87
C ALA A 590 -29.43 15.40 -23.02
N ASP A 591 -30.74 15.42 -23.31
CA ASP A 591 -31.70 16.22 -22.55
C ASP A 591 -31.91 15.65 -21.14
N GLU A 592 -31.80 14.33 -21.03
CA GLU A 592 -32.08 13.59 -19.81
C GLU A 592 -31.28 12.31 -19.73
N TRP A 593 -30.81 11.97 -18.52
CA TRP A 593 -30.18 10.70 -18.21
C TRP A 593 -30.99 9.97 -17.15
N THR A 594 -31.38 8.74 -17.40
CA THR A 594 -31.97 7.86 -16.39
C THR A 594 -30.87 7.14 -15.62
N LEU A 595 -31.08 6.95 -14.32
CA LEU A 595 -30.17 6.27 -13.44
C LEU A 595 -30.75 4.91 -13.00
N ALA A 596 -29.89 3.90 -12.93
CA ALA A 596 -30.22 2.62 -12.30
C ALA A 596 -29.07 2.20 -11.39
N PHE A 597 -29.39 1.82 -10.17
CA PHE A 597 -28.45 1.39 -9.16
C PHE A 597 -28.55 -0.14 -8.99
N ASP A 598 -27.41 -0.79 -8.76
CA ASP A 598 -27.36 -2.26 -8.57
C ASP A 598 -27.90 -2.70 -7.20
N ARG A 599 -28.02 -1.75 -6.28
CA ARG A 599 -28.47 -1.96 -4.89
C ARG A 599 -29.18 -0.73 -4.34
N ASP A 600 -29.76 -0.87 -3.16
CA ASP A 600 -30.42 0.23 -2.45
C ASP A 600 -29.48 1.44 -2.31
N THR A 601 -30.03 2.65 -2.54
CA THR A 601 -29.30 3.88 -2.25
C THR A 601 -29.28 4.15 -0.75
N LEU A 602 -28.20 4.77 -0.30
CA LEU A 602 -28.01 5.15 1.11
C LEU A 602 -27.98 6.66 1.24
N HIS A 603 -28.66 7.16 2.28
CA HIS A 603 -28.60 8.55 2.70
C HIS A 603 -28.21 8.62 4.17
N ARG A 604 -27.09 9.21 4.45
CA ARG A 604 -26.57 9.38 5.81
C ARG A 604 -27.37 10.42 6.56
N ILE A 605 -27.71 10.08 7.79
CA ILE A 605 -28.43 10.97 8.69
C ILE A 605 -27.47 11.44 9.77
N TRP A 606 -27.32 12.77 9.88
CA TRP A 606 -26.45 13.40 10.84
C TRP A 606 -27.22 13.86 12.07
N PHE A 607 -26.76 13.46 13.25
CA PHE A 607 -27.28 13.93 14.52
C PHE A 607 -26.56 15.23 14.91
N THR A 608 -27.34 16.20 15.40
CA THR A 608 -26.82 17.42 16.02
C THR A 608 -26.27 17.12 17.42
N SER A 609 -25.62 18.11 18.04
CA SER A 609 -25.11 18.01 19.40
C SER A 609 -26.19 17.66 20.46
N ASN A 610 -27.46 17.81 20.10
CA ASN A 610 -28.61 17.47 20.98
C ASN A 610 -29.12 16.04 20.72
N ASN A 611 -28.36 15.21 20.03
CA ASN A 611 -28.74 13.85 19.62
C ASN A 611 -30.05 13.81 18.81
N THR A 612 -30.32 14.83 18.03
CA THR A 612 -31.48 14.91 17.13
C THR A 612 -31.03 15.05 15.70
N ALA A 613 -31.78 14.46 14.78
CA ALA A 613 -31.61 14.66 13.35
C ALA A 613 -32.97 14.96 12.74
N ARG A 614 -32.95 15.75 11.65
CA ARG A 614 -34.16 16.00 10.83
C ARG A 614 -33.99 15.33 9.48
N LEU A 615 -35.04 14.67 9.05
CA LEU A 615 -35.14 14.03 7.76
C LEU A 615 -36.31 14.66 7.01
N ASP A 616 -36.01 15.42 5.95
CA ASP A 616 -37.01 16.02 5.12
C ASP A 616 -37.33 15.14 3.91
N VAL A 617 -38.43 14.46 3.95
CA VAL A 617 -38.93 13.55 2.91
C VAL A 617 -39.81 14.34 1.94
N LYS A 618 -39.34 14.52 0.71
CA LYS A 618 -40.06 15.33 -0.32
C LYS A 618 -41.25 14.58 -0.88
N SER A 619 -41.15 13.29 -1.04
CA SER A 619 -42.21 12.41 -1.56
C SER A 619 -42.32 11.16 -0.68
N PRO A 620 -43.51 10.56 -0.52
CA PRO A 620 -43.68 9.38 0.32
C PRO A 620 -42.78 8.24 -0.15
N LEU A 621 -42.04 7.65 0.79
CA LEU A 621 -41.17 6.49 0.56
C LEU A 621 -41.93 5.22 0.95
N LYS A 622 -42.10 4.30 0.00
CA LYS A 622 -42.92 3.07 0.22
C LYS A 622 -42.15 2.01 0.98
N VAL A 623 -40.83 1.98 0.77
CA VAL A 623 -39.95 0.99 1.39
C VAL A 623 -38.70 1.71 1.86
N ALA A 624 -38.68 2.09 3.14
CA ALA A 624 -37.55 2.71 3.78
C ALA A 624 -37.04 1.82 4.91
N ARG A 625 -35.77 1.70 5.09
CA ARG A 625 -35.11 0.99 6.18
C ARG A 625 -34.11 1.90 6.85
N PHE A 626 -34.00 1.82 8.16
CA PHE A 626 -32.92 2.48 8.88
C PHE A 626 -31.84 1.50 9.23
N VAL A 627 -30.60 1.86 8.90
CA VAL A 627 -29.42 1.04 9.18
C VAL A 627 -28.53 1.80 10.16
N LEU A 628 -28.32 1.25 11.34
CA LEU A 628 -27.41 1.80 12.34
C LEU A 628 -26.10 1.02 12.31
N CYS A 629 -25.01 1.76 12.26
CA CYS A 629 -23.66 1.25 12.29
C CYS A 629 -22.94 1.65 13.56
N ASP A 630 -21.99 0.81 13.97
CA ASP A 630 -21.14 1.07 15.14
C ASP A 630 -21.96 1.32 16.42
N TYR A 631 -22.99 0.54 16.59
CA TYR A 631 -23.91 0.68 17.71
C TYR A 631 -23.23 0.23 19.02
N PRO A 632 -23.20 1.07 20.06
CA PRO A 632 -22.73 0.65 21.38
C PRO A 632 -23.63 -0.44 21.94
N LYS A 633 -23.03 -1.47 22.50
CA LYS A 633 -23.67 -2.74 22.87
C LYS A 633 -24.90 -2.66 23.78
N ASP A 634 -25.08 -1.61 24.60
CA ASP A 634 -26.13 -1.55 25.59
C ASP A 634 -26.71 -0.14 25.73
N GLY A 635 -28.02 -0.05 25.54
CA GLY A 635 -28.81 1.09 26.02
C GLY A 635 -29.08 2.24 25.06
N VAL A 636 -28.59 2.24 23.82
CA VAL A 636 -28.93 3.30 22.87
C VAL A 636 -30.23 2.96 22.14
N LYS A 637 -31.14 3.91 22.08
CA LYS A 637 -32.39 3.80 21.34
C LYS A 637 -32.47 4.91 20.32
N VAL A 638 -32.91 4.59 19.12
CA VAL A 638 -33.24 5.58 18.11
C VAL A 638 -34.76 5.63 17.99
N THR A 639 -35.31 6.83 18.05
CA THR A 639 -36.72 7.06 17.82
C THR A 639 -36.93 7.87 16.56
N LEU A 640 -37.99 7.55 15.80
CA LEU A 640 -38.50 8.30 14.68
C LEU A 640 -39.87 8.86 15.07
N ASP A 641 -40.02 10.19 15.09
CA ASP A 641 -41.22 10.86 15.52
C ASP A 641 -41.76 10.37 16.87
N GLY A 642 -40.83 10.13 17.80
CA GLY A 642 -41.15 9.64 19.13
C GLY A 642 -41.42 8.14 19.26
N LYS A 643 -41.43 7.37 18.14
CA LYS A 643 -41.59 5.92 18.16
C LYS A 643 -40.23 5.22 18.03
N ALA A 644 -39.98 4.25 18.88
CA ALA A 644 -38.70 3.50 18.82
C ALA A 644 -38.56 2.76 17.50
N LEU A 645 -37.40 2.89 16.88
CA LEU A 645 -37.00 2.06 15.74
C LEU A 645 -36.57 0.69 16.29
N VAL A 646 -37.24 -0.35 15.83
CA VAL A 646 -36.97 -1.72 16.25
C VAL A 646 -36.14 -2.43 15.19
N ALA A 647 -34.97 -2.92 15.58
CA ALA A 647 -34.14 -3.74 14.72
C ALA A 647 -34.81 -5.11 14.48
N ASP A 648 -34.90 -5.51 13.23
CA ASP A 648 -35.41 -6.82 12.81
C ASP A 648 -34.32 -7.82 12.51
N ASN A 649 -33.15 -7.35 12.20
CA ASN A 649 -32.04 -8.22 11.86
C ASN A 649 -30.76 -7.83 12.61
N PRO A 650 -30.35 -8.64 13.58
CA PRO A 650 -29.03 -8.48 14.16
C PRO A 650 -27.98 -9.04 13.19
N GLY A 651 -27.55 -8.28 12.25
CA GLY A 651 -26.24 -8.47 11.65
C GLY A 651 -26.07 -9.56 10.62
N LYS A 652 -27.04 -9.85 9.77
CA LYS A 652 -26.83 -10.79 8.65
C LYS A 652 -26.62 -10.16 7.27
N SER A 653 -26.98 -8.92 7.09
CA SER A 653 -26.79 -8.27 5.79
C SER A 653 -26.84 -6.77 5.95
N ALA A 654 -25.80 -6.20 6.48
CA ALA A 654 -25.55 -4.81 6.12
C ALA A 654 -25.51 -4.74 4.58
N PRO A 655 -26.07 -3.71 3.98
CA PRO A 655 -26.13 -3.59 2.52
C PRO A 655 -24.78 -3.69 1.81
N TYR A 656 -23.69 -3.72 2.54
CA TYR A 656 -22.33 -3.72 2.04
C TYR A 656 -21.40 -4.72 2.73
N GLY A 657 -21.91 -5.75 3.42
CA GLY A 657 -21.06 -6.78 4.04
C GLY A 657 -20.28 -6.35 5.28
N TYR A 658 -20.72 -5.27 5.92
CA TYR A 658 -20.07 -4.72 7.09
C TYR A 658 -20.29 -5.45 8.40
N ASP A 659 -19.53 -5.01 9.40
CA ASP A 659 -19.50 -5.42 10.78
C ASP A 659 -20.86 -5.83 11.36
N PRO A 660 -20.91 -6.93 12.15
CA PRO A 660 -22.11 -7.45 12.82
C PRO A 660 -22.79 -6.52 13.81
N LEU A 661 -22.24 -5.33 14.05
CA LEU A 661 -22.86 -4.29 14.87
C LEU A 661 -23.94 -3.47 14.15
N TYR A 662 -24.30 -3.86 12.92
CA TYR A 662 -25.40 -3.25 12.21
C TYR A 662 -26.75 -3.71 12.75
N LEU A 663 -27.60 -2.75 13.04
CA LEU A 663 -28.99 -2.98 13.28
C LEU A 663 -29.80 -2.40 12.12
N GLU A 664 -30.61 -3.24 11.49
CA GLU A 664 -31.48 -2.83 10.40
C GLU A 664 -32.94 -2.95 10.82
N THR A 665 -33.75 -1.94 10.52
CA THR A 665 -35.20 -2.00 10.78
C THR A 665 -35.92 -2.81 9.70
N LYS A 666 -37.13 -3.26 9.99
CA LYS A 666 -38.03 -3.72 8.94
C LYS A 666 -38.31 -2.59 7.95
N PRO A 667 -38.59 -2.94 6.69
CA PRO A 667 -39.08 -1.94 5.75
C PRO A 667 -40.33 -1.24 6.28
N MET A 668 -40.38 0.07 6.09
CA MET A 668 -41.50 0.91 6.53
C MET A 668 -41.82 1.97 5.50
N GLU A 669 -43.05 2.50 5.60
CA GLU A 669 -43.44 3.67 4.82
C GLU A 669 -43.09 4.95 5.57
N LEU A 670 -42.52 5.93 4.88
CA LEU A 670 -42.33 7.28 5.37
C LEU A 670 -43.19 8.24 4.57
N SER A 671 -44.02 9.02 5.25
CA SER A 671 -44.81 10.08 4.61
C SER A 671 -43.92 11.22 4.10
N ALA A 672 -44.39 12.00 3.17
CA ALA A 672 -43.79 13.31 2.87
C ALA A 672 -43.91 14.24 4.08
N GLY A 673 -42.86 14.98 4.36
CA GLY A 673 -42.75 15.92 5.47
C GLY A 673 -41.43 15.85 6.20
N THR A 674 -41.34 16.60 7.29
CA THR A 674 -40.15 16.57 8.17
C THR A 674 -40.36 15.52 9.26
N HIS A 675 -39.48 14.54 9.33
CA HIS A 675 -39.40 13.55 10.40
C HIS A 675 -38.29 13.91 11.37
N VAL A 676 -38.47 13.60 12.64
CA VAL A 676 -37.48 13.87 13.67
C VAL A 676 -36.96 12.53 14.23
N LEU A 677 -35.66 12.35 14.08
CA LEU A 677 -34.95 11.24 14.69
C LEU A 677 -34.29 11.71 15.98
N LYS A 678 -34.33 10.90 17.01
CA LYS A 678 -33.69 11.18 18.29
C LYS A 678 -32.94 9.97 18.78
N LEU A 679 -31.73 10.20 19.21
CA LEU A 679 -30.86 9.22 19.83
C LEU A 679 -31.00 9.33 21.35
N GLU A 680 -31.44 8.26 22.02
CA GLU A 680 -31.61 8.17 23.48
C GLU A 680 -30.64 7.14 24.04
N GLY A 681 -30.01 7.46 25.18
CA GLY A 681 -29.00 6.63 25.82
C GLY A 681 -27.62 7.27 25.85
N ARG A 682 -26.77 6.83 26.74
CA ARG A 682 -25.43 7.40 26.91
C ARG A 682 -24.54 6.93 25.78
N ALA A 683 -24.18 7.82 24.86
CA ALA A 683 -22.98 7.64 24.09
C ALA A 683 -21.81 7.88 25.04
N ASP A 684 -20.99 6.88 25.28
CA ASP A 684 -19.67 7.06 25.87
C ASP A 684 -18.87 7.94 24.91
N ASP A 685 -18.22 9.00 25.39
CA ASP A 685 -17.40 9.91 24.60
C ASP A 685 -16.24 9.18 23.87
N SER A 686 -16.07 7.91 24.14
CA SER A 686 -15.06 7.03 23.54
C SER A 686 -15.56 6.26 22.31
N VAL A 687 -16.84 6.31 21.97
CA VAL A 687 -17.44 5.52 20.88
C VAL A 687 -17.68 6.40 19.67
N PHE A 688 -17.41 5.85 18.48
CA PHE A 688 -17.83 6.45 17.22
C PHE A 688 -19.31 6.81 17.27
N LEU A 689 -19.65 8.02 16.83
CA LEU A 689 -21.05 8.39 16.73
C LEU A 689 -21.78 7.35 15.90
N PRO A 690 -22.90 6.82 16.37
CA PRO A 690 -23.67 5.91 15.58
C PRO A 690 -24.02 6.58 14.27
N VAL A 691 -23.58 6.03 13.18
CA VAL A 691 -23.96 6.48 11.85
C VAL A 691 -25.26 5.80 11.53
N LEU A 692 -26.27 6.62 11.22
CA LEU A 692 -27.57 6.18 10.81
C LEU A 692 -27.74 6.46 9.33
N TRP A 693 -28.13 5.47 8.57
CA TRP A 693 -28.54 5.63 7.18
C TRP A 693 -30.01 5.32 6.99
N LEU A 694 -30.60 6.05 6.08
CA LEU A 694 -31.84 5.67 5.44
C LEU A 694 -31.46 4.88 4.17
N ALA A 695 -31.94 3.66 4.04
CA ALA A 695 -31.69 2.76 2.92
C ALA A 695 -32.97 2.48 2.17
N GLY A 696 -32.92 2.45 0.84
CA GLY A 696 -34.05 2.12 -0.01
C GLY A 696 -33.83 2.46 -1.47
N ASP A 697 -34.77 2.16 -2.32
CA ASP A 697 -34.78 2.59 -3.72
C ASP A 697 -35.32 4.02 -3.79
N PHE A 698 -34.43 4.98 -3.68
CA PHE A 698 -34.74 6.41 -3.69
C PHE A 698 -34.20 7.09 -4.96
N ALA A 699 -33.89 6.31 -5.99
CA ALA A 699 -33.35 6.83 -7.22
C ALA A 699 -34.28 7.87 -7.80
N ALA A 700 -33.76 9.06 -8.19
CA ALA A 700 -34.46 9.93 -9.09
C ALA A 700 -34.55 9.19 -10.42
N ASP A 701 -35.73 9.23 -11.04
CA ASP A 701 -35.95 8.59 -12.34
C ASP A 701 -34.99 9.16 -13.40
N SER A 702 -34.58 10.43 -13.26
CA SER A 702 -33.69 11.08 -14.21
C SER A 702 -32.94 12.30 -13.66
N ILE A 703 -31.83 12.65 -14.35
CA ILE A 703 -31.09 13.90 -14.17
C ILE A 703 -30.90 14.63 -15.49
N SER A 704 -30.93 15.96 -15.46
CA SER A 704 -30.80 16.81 -16.66
C SER A 704 -29.34 17.12 -17.04
N ARG A 705 -28.38 16.82 -16.16
CA ARG A 705 -26.95 17.02 -16.42
C ARG A 705 -26.11 15.96 -15.72
N LEU A 706 -24.99 15.62 -16.34
CA LEU A 706 -23.96 14.81 -15.68
C LEU A 706 -23.23 15.62 -14.61
N ALA A 707 -23.03 15.02 -13.45
CA ALA A 707 -22.33 15.60 -12.31
C ALA A 707 -21.89 14.49 -11.35
N PRO A 708 -20.94 14.78 -10.44
CA PRO A 708 -20.60 13.84 -9.36
C PRO A 708 -21.84 13.38 -8.59
N LEU A 709 -21.85 12.11 -8.14
CA LEU A 709 -22.97 11.54 -7.38
C LEU A 709 -23.31 12.37 -6.13
N SER A 710 -22.29 12.97 -5.49
CA SER A 710 -22.50 13.88 -4.34
C SER A 710 -23.28 15.13 -4.66
N GLU A 711 -23.18 15.67 -5.88
CA GLU A 711 -23.92 16.86 -6.32
C GLU A 711 -25.36 16.57 -6.72
N ILE A 712 -25.64 15.31 -7.09
CA ILE A 712 -26.98 14.89 -7.50
C ILE A 712 -27.73 14.08 -6.43
N GLY A 713 -27.21 14.08 -5.18
CA GLY A 713 -27.90 13.52 -4.01
C GLY A 713 -27.55 12.08 -3.67
N TYR A 714 -26.53 11.47 -4.31
CA TYR A 714 -26.12 10.08 -4.09
C TYR A 714 -24.69 9.97 -3.56
N GLY A 715 -24.24 10.96 -2.81
CA GLY A 715 -22.87 11.04 -2.30
C GLY A 715 -22.47 9.89 -1.35
N ASP A 716 -23.43 9.16 -0.79
CA ASP A 716 -23.19 8.02 0.09
C ASP A 716 -23.32 6.66 -0.63
N PHE A 717 -23.54 6.64 -1.93
CA PHE A 717 -23.72 5.40 -2.68
C PHE A 717 -22.39 4.70 -2.99
N ALA A 718 -22.35 3.37 -2.79
CA ALA A 718 -21.26 2.52 -3.19
C ALA A 718 -21.79 1.26 -3.89
N GLY A 719 -21.45 1.09 -5.16
CA GLY A 719 -21.97 0.04 -6.03
C GLY A 719 -21.79 0.39 -7.49
N GLU A 720 -22.59 -0.22 -8.35
CA GLU A 720 -22.67 0.12 -9.76
C GLU A 720 -23.84 1.07 -10.02
N VAL A 721 -23.57 2.16 -10.72
CA VAL A 721 -24.61 3.08 -11.21
C VAL A 721 -24.58 3.12 -12.73
N THR A 722 -25.72 2.82 -13.35
CA THR A 722 -25.88 2.81 -14.80
C THR A 722 -26.64 4.05 -15.25
N TYR A 723 -26.00 4.85 -16.10
CA TYR A 723 -26.55 6.02 -16.76
C TYR A 723 -27.05 5.63 -18.16
N ARG A 724 -28.27 5.98 -18.50
CA ARG A 724 -28.87 5.67 -19.80
C ARG A 724 -29.47 6.91 -20.44
N THR A 725 -29.19 7.06 -21.73
CA THR A 725 -29.81 8.10 -22.58
C THR A 725 -29.76 7.71 -24.04
N ASN A 726 -30.42 8.50 -24.92
CA ASN A 726 -30.22 8.41 -26.35
C ASN A 726 -29.28 9.52 -26.80
N VAL A 727 -28.31 9.18 -27.65
CA VAL A 727 -27.32 10.15 -28.13
C VAL A 727 -27.25 10.13 -29.65
N GLU A 728 -27.04 11.29 -30.24
CA GLU A 728 -26.66 11.41 -31.65
C GLU A 728 -25.13 11.21 -31.74
N VAL A 729 -24.71 10.16 -32.42
CA VAL A 729 -23.30 9.90 -32.69
C VAL A 729 -22.86 10.82 -33.82
N PRO A 730 -21.81 11.64 -33.71
CA PRO A 730 -21.34 12.49 -34.81
C PRO A 730 -21.07 11.68 -36.10
N SER A 731 -21.20 12.32 -37.24
CA SER A 731 -21.03 11.66 -38.55
C SER A 731 -19.58 11.36 -38.91
N ASP A 732 -18.63 11.88 -38.13
CA ASP A 732 -17.20 11.66 -38.31
C ASP A 732 -16.85 10.21 -38.04
N LYS A 733 -15.81 9.71 -38.73
CA LYS A 733 -15.23 8.38 -38.51
C LYS A 733 -14.01 8.44 -37.59
N GLY A 734 -13.70 7.31 -36.98
CA GLY A 734 -12.56 7.21 -36.09
C GLY A 734 -12.76 7.89 -34.73
N LEU A 735 -14.02 8.08 -34.35
CA LEU A 735 -14.41 8.68 -33.07
C LEU A 735 -14.12 7.76 -31.89
N PHE A 736 -13.95 8.41 -30.75
CA PHE A 736 -13.96 7.77 -29.43
C PHE A 736 -14.97 8.47 -28.53
N LEU A 737 -15.54 7.70 -27.62
CA LEU A 737 -16.28 8.21 -26.48
C LEU A 737 -15.29 8.33 -25.31
N SER A 738 -15.10 9.54 -24.80
CA SER A 738 -14.25 9.84 -23.64
C SER A 738 -15.10 10.19 -22.46
N LEU A 739 -14.83 9.55 -21.30
CA LEU A 739 -15.60 9.73 -20.08
C LEU A 739 -14.71 10.29 -18.96
N ASP A 740 -15.29 11.16 -18.13
CA ASP A 740 -14.75 11.52 -16.83
C ASP A 740 -15.63 10.89 -15.73
N THR A 741 -15.05 9.97 -14.98
CA THR A 741 -15.71 9.25 -13.89
C THR A 741 -15.11 9.57 -12.52
N GLY A 742 -14.15 10.53 -12.45
CA GLY A 742 -13.38 10.78 -11.24
C GLY A 742 -12.38 9.66 -10.91
N GLY A 743 -11.91 8.92 -11.93
CA GLY A 743 -10.93 7.83 -11.76
C GLY A 743 -11.56 6.47 -11.43
N LEU A 744 -12.86 6.31 -11.60
CA LEU A 744 -13.58 5.07 -11.36
C LEU A 744 -13.68 4.23 -12.64
N ALA A 745 -13.79 2.91 -12.47
CA ALA A 745 -14.01 1.98 -13.59
C ALA A 745 -15.37 2.22 -14.25
N ALA A 746 -15.44 2.02 -15.57
CA ALA A 746 -16.67 2.15 -16.31
C ALA A 746 -16.80 1.13 -17.44
N ARG A 747 -18.03 0.69 -17.71
CA ARG A 747 -18.43 -0.12 -18.85
C ARG A 747 -19.31 0.69 -19.77
N VAL A 748 -19.12 0.54 -21.06
CA VAL A 748 -19.88 1.27 -22.08
C VAL A 748 -20.59 0.33 -23.04
N ARG A 749 -21.87 0.63 -23.29
CA ARG A 749 -22.65 0.03 -24.38
C ARG A 749 -23.25 1.13 -25.23
N LEU A 750 -23.11 1.03 -26.56
CA LEU A 750 -23.64 1.99 -27.53
C LEU A 750 -24.41 1.25 -28.62
N GLY A 751 -25.67 1.61 -28.83
CA GLY A 751 -26.52 0.94 -29.79
C GLY A 751 -26.68 -0.57 -29.51
N GLY A 752 -26.66 -0.96 -28.22
CA GLY A 752 -26.72 -2.34 -27.77
C GLY A 752 -25.39 -3.10 -27.85
N ARG A 753 -24.34 -2.53 -28.45
CA ARG A 753 -22.98 -3.14 -28.51
C ARG A 753 -22.21 -2.85 -27.23
N ASN A 754 -21.59 -3.87 -26.69
CA ASN A 754 -20.63 -3.72 -25.60
C ASN A 754 -19.30 -3.21 -26.19
N LEU A 755 -18.84 -2.01 -25.76
CA LEU A 755 -17.57 -1.43 -26.16
C LEU A 755 -16.44 -1.83 -25.20
N GLY A 756 -16.76 -2.52 -24.09
CA GLY A 756 -15.83 -3.00 -23.10
C GLY A 756 -15.84 -2.20 -21.82
N GLU A 757 -14.97 -2.61 -20.93
CA GLU A 757 -14.72 -2.01 -19.62
C GLU A 757 -13.33 -1.39 -19.56
N LYS A 758 -13.20 -0.28 -18.85
CA LYS A 758 -11.93 0.37 -18.54
C LYS A 758 -11.92 0.83 -17.09
N SER A 759 -10.78 0.62 -16.45
CA SER A 759 -10.55 1.01 -15.06
C SER A 759 -9.35 1.94 -14.89
N LEU A 760 -8.57 2.10 -15.94
CA LEU A 760 -7.39 2.98 -15.94
C LEU A 760 -7.51 4.05 -17.04
N PRO A 761 -7.06 5.28 -16.79
CA PRO A 761 -7.08 6.35 -17.79
C PRO A 761 -6.09 6.06 -18.96
N PRO A 762 -6.45 6.51 -20.16
CA PRO A 762 -7.62 7.30 -20.50
C PRO A 762 -8.89 6.43 -20.67
N LEU A 763 -10.01 6.89 -20.11
CA LEU A 763 -11.30 6.23 -20.26
C LEU A 763 -11.91 6.59 -21.61
N GLU A 764 -11.38 5.99 -22.67
CA GLU A 764 -11.76 6.27 -24.05
C GLU A 764 -12.11 4.98 -24.80
N TRP A 765 -13.28 4.91 -25.37
CA TRP A 765 -13.77 3.76 -26.17
C TRP A 765 -13.88 4.11 -27.62
N LYS A 766 -13.26 3.33 -28.50
CA LYS A 766 -13.38 3.48 -29.94
C LYS A 766 -14.82 3.22 -30.37
N VAL A 767 -15.44 4.18 -31.04
CA VAL A 767 -16.78 4.04 -31.60
C VAL A 767 -16.68 3.33 -32.96
N PRO A 768 -17.43 2.24 -33.18
CA PRO A 768 -17.48 1.61 -34.49
C PRO A 768 -17.99 2.58 -35.55
N ASP A 769 -17.29 2.68 -36.69
CA ASP A 769 -17.62 3.66 -37.73
C ASP A 769 -19.04 3.50 -38.33
N GLU A 770 -19.60 2.29 -38.27
CA GLU A 770 -20.96 2.03 -38.69
C GLU A 770 -22.04 2.61 -37.79
N LEU A 771 -21.67 3.13 -36.60
CA LEU A 771 -22.59 3.80 -35.69
C LEU A 771 -22.62 5.33 -35.92
N ALA A 772 -21.71 5.88 -36.70
CA ALA A 772 -21.64 7.30 -36.99
C ALA A 772 -22.94 7.82 -37.64
N GLY A 773 -23.37 9.02 -37.26
CA GLY A 773 -24.57 9.69 -37.77
C GLY A 773 -25.89 9.07 -37.32
N LYS A 774 -25.91 8.20 -36.32
CA LYS A 774 -27.13 7.56 -35.82
C LYS A 774 -27.49 8.04 -34.44
N VAL A 775 -28.80 8.07 -34.16
CA VAL A 775 -29.31 8.24 -32.79
C VAL A 775 -29.45 6.88 -32.16
N LEU A 776 -28.70 6.65 -31.07
CA LEU A 776 -28.54 5.35 -30.45
C LEU A 776 -28.65 5.42 -28.92
N PRO A 777 -29.14 4.36 -28.26
CA PRO A 777 -29.06 4.25 -26.82
C PRO A 777 -27.61 4.14 -26.39
N LEU A 778 -27.22 4.99 -25.43
CA LEU A 778 -25.95 4.94 -24.70
C LEU A 778 -26.22 4.48 -23.28
N GLU A 779 -25.49 3.48 -22.83
CA GLU A 779 -25.50 2.99 -21.47
C GLU A 779 -24.05 3.03 -20.94
N VAL A 780 -23.87 3.73 -19.83
CA VAL A 780 -22.58 3.84 -19.11
C VAL A 780 -22.79 3.36 -17.68
N THR A 781 -22.14 2.26 -17.32
CA THR A 781 -22.13 1.80 -15.93
C THR A 781 -20.82 2.23 -15.29
N VAL A 782 -20.89 2.99 -14.21
CA VAL A 782 -19.75 3.43 -13.40
C VAL A 782 -19.71 2.58 -12.12
N VAL A 783 -18.55 2.05 -11.81
CA VAL A 783 -18.30 1.25 -10.62
C VAL A 783 -17.64 2.12 -9.57
N THR A 784 -18.35 2.42 -8.48
CA THR A 784 -17.85 3.32 -7.43
C THR A 784 -16.89 2.62 -6.48
N SER A 785 -16.42 3.34 -5.48
CA SER A 785 -15.67 2.78 -4.35
C SER A 785 -16.54 2.72 -3.10
N ILE A 786 -16.08 1.97 -2.10
CA ILE A 786 -16.75 1.89 -0.80
C ILE A 786 -16.57 3.18 0.04
N ARG A 787 -15.65 4.05 -0.34
CA ARG A 787 -15.29 5.25 0.40
C ARG A 787 -16.47 6.12 0.86
N PRO A 788 -17.47 6.42 0.01
CA PRO A 788 -18.61 7.22 0.42
C PRO A 788 -19.34 6.67 1.65
N VAL A 789 -19.35 5.36 1.82
CA VAL A 789 -20.03 4.69 2.94
C VAL A 789 -19.30 4.91 4.26
N PHE A 790 -17.98 5.10 4.26
CA PHE A 790 -17.23 5.38 5.48
C PHE A 790 -17.41 6.82 6.01
N GLY A 791 -17.90 7.70 5.18
CA GLY A 791 -18.26 9.06 5.55
C GLY A 791 -17.15 10.08 5.46
N PRO A 792 -17.45 11.36 5.70
CA PRO A 792 -16.48 12.42 5.69
C PRO A 792 -15.49 12.25 6.85
N GLU A 793 -14.30 12.76 6.63
CA GLU A 793 -13.19 12.70 7.61
C GLU A 793 -13.46 13.53 8.87
N SER A 794 -14.35 14.52 8.80
CA SER A 794 -14.72 15.33 9.94
C SER A 794 -16.22 15.60 9.95
N VAL A 795 -16.82 15.52 11.11
CA VAL A 795 -18.16 16.02 11.37
C VAL A 795 -18.01 17.36 12.08
N PRO A 796 -18.59 18.45 11.58
CA PRO A 796 -18.54 19.73 12.28
C PRO A 796 -19.03 19.61 13.73
N GLY A 797 -18.20 20.00 14.69
CA GLY A 797 -18.51 19.96 16.13
C GLY A 797 -18.25 18.63 16.82
N VAL A 798 -17.74 17.62 16.14
CA VAL A 798 -17.37 16.33 16.71
C VAL A 798 -15.86 16.14 16.65
N LYS A 799 -15.21 15.93 17.77
CA LYS A 799 -13.83 15.40 17.83
C LYS A 799 -13.90 13.91 17.52
N LEU A 800 -13.73 13.55 16.28
CA LEU A 800 -13.38 12.16 15.94
C LEU A 800 -12.06 11.83 16.64
N ARG A 801 -12.00 10.70 17.33
CA ARG A 801 -10.73 10.25 17.93
C ARG A 801 -9.69 10.12 16.82
N GLU A 802 -8.49 10.59 17.11
CA GLU A 802 -7.30 10.62 16.23
C GLU A 802 -6.86 9.26 15.64
N ARG A 803 -7.65 8.21 15.81
CA ARG A 803 -7.35 6.86 15.34
C ARG A 803 -8.08 6.42 14.07
N LEU A 804 -8.95 7.23 13.53
CA LEU A 804 -9.30 7.09 12.12
C LEU A 804 -8.20 7.81 11.37
N TRP A 805 -7.33 7.04 10.75
CA TRP A 805 -6.31 7.53 9.86
C TRP A 805 -7.01 8.27 8.72
N THR A 806 -7.05 9.57 8.84
CA THR A 806 -7.70 10.44 7.86
C THR A 806 -6.68 10.79 6.79
N SER A 807 -6.87 10.27 5.60
CA SER A 807 -6.25 10.86 4.43
C SER A 807 -6.99 12.15 4.13
N THR A 808 -6.30 13.28 4.19
CA THR A 808 -6.88 14.61 4.00
C THR A 808 -7.18 14.96 2.53
N GLN A 809 -7.08 14.00 1.58
CA GLN A 809 -7.10 14.31 0.14
C GLN A 809 -8.12 13.55 -0.69
N VAL A 810 -9.26 13.18 -0.12
CA VAL A 810 -10.23 12.47 -0.93
C VAL A 810 -11.09 13.40 -1.74
N ASN A 811 -10.94 13.31 -3.03
CA ASN A 811 -11.92 13.79 -4.00
C ASN A 811 -13.17 12.87 -4.02
N ALA A 812 -13.78 12.58 -2.87
CA ALA A 812 -15.09 11.94 -2.82
C ALA A 812 -16.14 12.76 -3.64
N ALA A 813 -15.82 14.03 -3.87
CA ALA A 813 -16.64 14.96 -4.65
C ALA A 813 -16.77 14.60 -6.15
N LYS A 814 -15.94 13.69 -6.69
CA LYS A 814 -15.94 13.41 -8.14
C LYS A 814 -16.37 11.98 -8.51
N SER A 815 -16.97 11.23 -7.62
CA SER A 815 -17.45 9.88 -7.95
C SER A 815 -18.71 9.94 -8.83
N GLY A 816 -18.75 9.15 -9.90
CA GLY A 816 -19.85 9.04 -10.84
C GLY A 816 -19.49 9.52 -12.24
N LEU A 817 -20.45 9.50 -13.16
CA LEU A 817 -20.25 10.02 -14.53
C LEU A 817 -20.34 11.56 -14.52
N CYS A 818 -19.17 12.22 -14.56
CA CYS A 818 -19.06 13.68 -14.46
C CYS A 818 -19.18 14.38 -15.82
N SER A 819 -18.64 13.76 -16.88
CA SER A 819 -18.79 14.23 -18.25
C SER A 819 -18.62 13.11 -19.28
N ALA A 820 -19.16 13.34 -20.47
CA ALA A 820 -18.98 12.46 -21.63
C ALA A 820 -18.76 13.30 -22.89
N LYS A 821 -17.75 12.94 -23.70
CA LYS A 821 -17.33 13.71 -24.88
C LYS A 821 -17.07 12.81 -26.07
N TRP A 822 -17.37 13.31 -27.25
CA TRP A 822 -16.89 12.74 -28.49
C TRP A 822 -15.51 13.33 -28.79
N VAL A 823 -14.54 12.46 -29.03
CA VAL A 823 -13.16 12.87 -29.31
C VAL A 823 -12.61 12.10 -30.51
N GLU A 824 -11.64 12.68 -31.23
CA GLU A 824 -10.96 12.04 -32.35
C GLU A 824 -9.44 12.17 -32.21
N ASN A 825 -8.67 11.34 -32.94
CA ASN A 825 -7.23 11.51 -33.00
C ASN A 825 -6.89 12.89 -33.61
N PRO A 826 -5.84 13.57 -33.15
CA PRO A 826 -5.34 14.76 -33.80
C PRO A 826 -5.03 14.47 -35.27
N ARG A 827 -5.44 15.38 -36.17
CA ARG A 827 -5.14 15.27 -37.61
C ARG A 827 -3.66 15.53 -37.89
#